data_aa319b3e8f35446a84a58de3c95141de
#
_entry.id   aa319b3e8f35446a84a58de3c95141de
#
_cell.length_a   1.000
_cell.length_b   1.000
_cell.length_c   1.000
_cell.angle_alpha   90.00
_cell.angle_beta   90.00
_cell.angle_gamma   90.00
#
_symmetry.space_group_name_H-M   'P 1'
#
loop_
_entity.id
_entity.type
_entity.pdbx_description
1 polymer ?
#
loop_
_entity_poly.entity_id
_entity_poly.type
_entity_poly.pdbx_seq_one_letter_code
_entity_poly.pdbx_strand_id
1 'polypeptide(L)'
;MRKRRRKETLCGRKTLTLTRTLGNYIEKLILGKLLKHISALTLAILVLGLRANAGPAWRGTLTLTQPDGSVLQARVVGDEFAHMMVDLQGNALIQNSEGWWCYAAFSGDGSMHSTGTVAGDKLRPTSAACGDIGEVLRKWSAQNKRALVRNPLVATKGGQVAEAWKKAGSSSGTGAGWTRNCAGEGAVSGSEAEAKSNTEAGSGRTGSNAPEVIRKRCLVLLAEFKDVKMSFTQERFENLMNTGEASVRKYLDDQFLGRYDFVFDVAPIVTLSQTHQYYGKNSNGKDSRAAEAVAEACRLAAANGTDFSIYDTDNDGKVDDILLFYAGKDESEGGGDDCIWSHAWKLSAANIKLTLNGKVIDSYAATSELSRRSSGKYQFKTIGTICHEYSHSLGLADMYDTDYGGSGGEADGLWKSTALMDKGNFNNDGRTPPYYNAIDRDMLGIGQCEELKEGHYVLEPINLNGRFLRMDTANEGEYYLIECRTNTGWDIYTRCKGLAIYHIDKSANLTGYSPVYERDASAAERWTSNEVNCRPQHQCADMIESLDNANYISQIMWPYGKNNSFTPQSSPSFTLWDGSGAPLSITDILQIGDNVSFNVVKSESANPEKAIDIRRDIYQDTAIIQWKTDVPGSTSPAFILIGEKGKSETGEMTVNAFEPGKYAIRLEGLKPATTYTMKIHYEASGVKGEVVNVQFSTKKIYREGYPFIFLNTVKRNEDGSFPAGSMLPLVLLNANKFKAVEWYMDDRSIIADKNGYFKLTRSCKIKAVILYIDGSKEIIEKSMRVK
;
A
#
# COMPACT_ATOMS: atom_id res chain seq x y z
N MET A 1 -19.99 -83.22 -1.20
CA MET A 1 -19.53 -82.22 -2.19
C MET A 1 -20.01 -80.75 -1.98
N ARG A 2 -21.14 -80.51 -1.26
CA ARG A 2 -21.61 -79.09 -1.07
C ARG A 2 -20.93 -78.23 0.03
N LYS A 3 -20.15 -78.87 0.92
CA LYS A 3 -19.46 -78.14 2.01
C LYS A 3 -18.03 -77.67 1.59
N ARG A 4 -17.40 -78.17 0.56
CA ARG A 4 -16.08 -77.77 0.07
C ARG A 4 -16.18 -76.48 -0.82
N ARG A 5 -17.25 -76.31 -1.60
CA ARG A 5 -17.41 -75.11 -2.45
C ARG A 5 -17.73 -73.81 -1.70
N ARG A 6 -18.26 -73.87 -0.46
CA ARG A 6 -18.57 -72.74 0.36
C ARG A 6 -17.30 -72.14 1.04
N LYS A 7 -16.23 -72.94 1.27
CA LYS A 7 -15.00 -72.45 1.88
C LYS A 7 -14.09 -71.77 0.86
N GLU A 8 -14.07 -72.19 -0.36
CA GLU A 8 -13.25 -71.55 -1.42
C GLU A 8 -13.82 -70.16 -1.84
N THR A 9 -15.17 -70.03 -1.84
CA THR A 9 -15.79 -68.72 -2.18
C THR A 9 -15.66 -67.68 -1.08
N LEU A 10 -15.50 -68.09 0.20
CA LEU A 10 -15.27 -67.17 1.32
C LEU A 10 -13.81 -66.69 1.39
N CYS A 11 -12.86 -67.55 0.99
CA CYS A 11 -11.44 -67.23 0.96
C CYS A 11 -11.15 -66.21 -0.17
N GLY A 12 -11.71 -66.40 -1.38
CA GLY A 12 -11.55 -65.50 -2.50
C GLY A 12 -12.16 -64.10 -2.27
N ARG A 13 -13.32 -64.04 -1.56
CA ARG A 13 -13.92 -62.74 -1.25
C ARG A 13 -13.12 -61.95 -0.19
N LYS A 14 -12.54 -62.61 0.82
CA LYS A 14 -11.72 -61.91 1.82
C LYS A 14 -10.39 -61.41 1.20
N THR A 15 -9.78 -62.15 0.30
CA THR A 15 -8.53 -61.73 -0.36
C THR A 15 -8.78 -60.59 -1.36
N LEU A 16 -9.90 -60.61 -2.10
CA LEU A 16 -10.26 -59.48 -2.99
C LEU A 16 -10.63 -58.20 -2.23
N THR A 17 -11.23 -58.32 -1.04
CA THR A 17 -11.61 -57.16 -0.22
C THR A 17 -10.37 -56.57 0.45
N LEU A 18 -9.41 -57.35 0.91
CA LEU A 18 -8.15 -56.86 1.46
C LEU A 18 -7.27 -56.16 0.39
N THR A 19 -7.18 -56.75 -0.82
CA THR A 19 -6.41 -56.14 -1.91
C THR A 19 -7.06 -54.82 -2.38
N ARG A 20 -8.38 -54.70 -2.43
CA ARG A 20 -9.06 -53.42 -2.75
C ARG A 20 -8.88 -52.37 -1.64
N THR A 21 -8.92 -52.78 -0.38
CA THR A 21 -8.72 -51.84 0.76
C THR A 21 -7.27 -51.37 0.83
N LEU A 22 -6.30 -52.26 0.58
CA LEU A 22 -4.87 -51.90 0.50
C LEU A 22 -4.58 -51.01 -0.69
N GLY A 23 -5.15 -51.31 -1.87
CA GLY A 23 -5.01 -50.48 -3.07
C GLY A 23 -5.54 -49.07 -2.85
N ASN A 24 -6.75 -48.91 -2.30
CA ASN A 24 -7.33 -47.61 -1.97
C ASN A 24 -6.56 -46.84 -0.86
N TYR A 25 -5.90 -47.58 0.05
CA TYR A 25 -5.06 -46.94 1.09
C TYR A 25 -3.75 -46.47 0.52
N ILE A 26 -3.12 -47.23 -0.39
CA ILE A 26 -1.88 -46.89 -1.09
C ILE A 26 -2.17 -45.74 -2.08
N GLU A 27 -3.27 -45.74 -2.84
CA GLU A 27 -3.65 -44.63 -3.70
C GLU A 27 -3.90 -43.34 -2.89
N LYS A 28 -4.62 -43.40 -1.76
CA LYS A 28 -4.80 -42.22 -0.87
C LYS A 28 -3.50 -41.76 -0.26
N LEU A 29 -2.55 -42.62 0.06
CA LEU A 29 -1.23 -42.26 0.58
C LEU A 29 -0.35 -41.60 -0.48
N ILE A 30 -0.38 -42.14 -1.71
CA ILE A 30 0.35 -41.57 -2.85
C ILE A 30 -0.28 -40.23 -3.26
N LEU A 31 -1.61 -40.14 -3.35
CA LEU A 31 -2.33 -38.91 -3.67
C LEU A 31 -2.12 -37.83 -2.58
N GLY A 32 -2.12 -38.24 -1.31
CA GLY A 32 -1.86 -37.34 -0.20
C GLY A 32 -0.41 -36.83 -0.13
N LYS A 33 0.57 -37.69 -0.53
CA LYS A 33 1.97 -37.25 -0.67
C LYS A 33 2.15 -36.39 -1.92
N LEU A 34 1.51 -36.73 -3.04
CA LEU A 34 1.56 -35.95 -4.28
C LEU A 34 0.91 -34.58 -4.09
N LEU A 35 -0.25 -34.50 -3.41
CA LEU A 35 -0.91 -33.23 -3.04
C LEU A 35 -0.06 -32.38 -2.09
N LYS A 36 0.62 -32.98 -1.11
CA LYS A 36 1.56 -32.27 -0.23
C LYS A 36 2.79 -31.75 -0.99
N HIS A 37 3.31 -32.48 -1.94
CA HIS A 37 4.44 -32.04 -2.78
C HIS A 37 4.00 -30.99 -3.80
N ILE A 38 2.79 -31.10 -4.37
CA ILE A 38 2.21 -30.08 -5.24
C ILE A 38 1.91 -28.81 -4.43
N SER A 39 1.34 -28.93 -3.23
CA SER A 39 1.11 -27.76 -2.34
C SER A 39 2.43 -27.10 -1.87
N ALA A 40 3.46 -27.92 -1.58
CA ALA A 40 4.78 -27.39 -1.21
C ALA A 40 5.49 -26.77 -2.44
N LEU A 41 5.32 -27.34 -3.63
CA LEU A 41 5.88 -26.78 -4.88
C LEU A 41 5.11 -25.53 -5.31
N THR A 42 3.77 -25.50 -5.13
CA THR A 42 2.94 -24.31 -5.39
C THR A 42 3.23 -23.21 -4.36
N LEU A 43 3.43 -23.57 -3.09
CA LEU A 43 3.84 -22.60 -2.05
C LEU A 43 5.29 -22.12 -2.28
N ALA A 44 6.20 -22.99 -2.70
CA ALA A 44 7.57 -22.59 -3.08
C ALA A 44 7.59 -21.73 -4.36
N ILE A 45 6.72 -22.00 -5.33
CA ILE A 45 6.55 -21.16 -6.53
C ILE A 45 5.86 -19.85 -6.18
N LEU A 46 4.89 -19.83 -5.23
CA LEU A 46 4.30 -18.60 -4.70
C LEU A 46 5.30 -17.77 -3.86
N VAL A 47 6.13 -18.42 -3.05
CA VAL A 47 7.15 -17.71 -2.23
C VAL A 47 8.34 -17.25 -3.08
N LEU A 48 8.65 -17.93 -4.20
CA LEU A 48 9.68 -17.51 -5.16
C LEU A 48 9.13 -16.51 -6.22
N GLY A 49 7.80 -16.37 -6.32
CA GLY A 49 7.13 -15.44 -7.25
C GLY A 49 6.80 -14.06 -6.68
N LEU A 50 6.96 -13.84 -5.37
CA LEU A 50 6.63 -12.58 -4.69
C LEU A 50 7.88 -11.77 -4.35
N ARG A 51 8.74 -11.51 -5.32
CA ARG A 51 9.58 -10.32 -5.25
C ARG A 51 8.89 -9.23 -6.05
N ALA A 52 8.51 -8.21 -5.30
CA ALA A 52 7.84 -7.03 -5.73
C ALA A 52 8.49 -6.42 -6.97
N ASN A 53 7.70 -6.21 -7.98
CA ASN A 53 8.02 -5.28 -9.04
C ASN A 53 7.19 -4.03 -8.77
N ALA A 54 7.78 -3.06 -8.13
CA ALA A 54 7.25 -1.72 -8.01
C ALA A 54 7.47 -1.00 -9.34
N GLY A 55 6.56 -0.08 -9.67
CA GLY A 55 6.71 0.78 -10.82
C GLY A 55 6.04 0.32 -12.12
N PRO A 56 5.89 1.20 -13.08
CA PRO A 56 5.25 0.92 -14.35
C PRO A 56 6.11 0.06 -15.29
N ALA A 57 7.19 -0.56 -14.83
CA ALA A 57 7.97 -1.50 -15.62
C ALA A 57 7.11 -2.67 -16.11
N TRP A 58 7.26 -3.05 -17.36
CA TRP A 58 6.60 -4.21 -17.93
C TRP A 58 7.02 -5.50 -17.19
N ARG A 59 6.05 -6.23 -16.67
CA ARG A 59 6.27 -7.37 -15.76
C ARG A 59 6.63 -8.69 -16.45
N GLY A 60 6.67 -8.73 -17.76
CA GLY A 60 6.97 -9.95 -18.50
C GLY A 60 8.46 -10.26 -18.54
N THR A 61 8.75 -11.49 -18.96
CA THR A 61 10.12 -11.96 -19.18
C THR A 61 10.63 -11.50 -20.54
N LEU A 62 11.82 -10.95 -20.57
CA LEU A 62 12.56 -10.54 -21.75
C LEU A 62 13.51 -11.65 -22.18
N THR A 63 13.69 -11.81 -23.46
CA THR A 63 14.78 -12.64 -23.99
C THR A 63 15.88 -11.69 -24.47
N LEU A 64 17.01 -11.70 -23.78
CA LEU A 64 18.21 -10.98 -24.16
C LEU A 64 19.09 -11.91 -25.01
N THR A 65 19.68 -11.38 -26.07
CA THR A 65 20.58 -12.14 -26.97
C THR A 65 22.01 -11.67 -26.71
N GLN A 66 22.90 -12.61 -26.50
CA GLN A 66 24.31 -12.38 -26.38
C GLN A 66 24.97 -12.20 -27.79
N PRO A 67 26.15 -11.60 -27.90
CA PRO A 67 26.85 -11.44 -29.18
C PRO A 67 27.13 -12.74 -29.93
N ASP A 68 27.24 -13.88 -29.26
CA ASP A 68 27.40 -15.21 -29.83
C ASP A 68 26.08 -15.86 -30.27
N GLY A 69 24.96 -15.18 -30.10
CA GLY A 69 23.61 -15.67 -30.43
C GLY A 69 22.96 -16.50 -29.31
N SER A 70 23.64 -16.77 -28.21
CA SER A 70 23.01 -17.38 -27.03
C SER A 70 22.01 -16.43 -26.40
N VAL A 71 21.02 -16.96 -25.65
CA VAL A 71 19.94 -16.18 -25.10
C VAL A 71 19.80 -16.40 -23.60
N LEU A 72 19.43 -15.35 -22.87
CA LEU A 72 19.07 -15.41 -21.46
C LEU A 72 17.71 -14.77 -21.22
N GLN A 73 17.05 -15.20 -20.16
CA GLN A 73 15.78 -14.61 -19.74
C GLN A 73 16.05 -13.56 -18.65
N ALA A 74 15.46 -12.39 -18.82
CA ALA A 74 15.62 -11.25 -17.93
C ALA A 74 14.29 -10.52 -17.73
N ARG A 75 14.27 -9.53 -16.87
CA ARG A 75 13.15 -8.61 -16.68
C ARG A 75 13.68 -7.24 -16.26
N VAL A 76 12.91 -6.21 -16.54
CA VAL A 76 13.15 -4.87 -16.02
C VAL A 76 12.50 -4.77 -14.63
N VAL A 77 13.16 -4.11 -13.70
CA VAL A 77 12.63 -3.79 -12.36
C VAL A 77 12.84 -2.31 -12.09
N GLY A 78 11.89 -1.69 -11.39
CA GLY A 78 11.96 -0.27 -11.05
C GLY A 78 10.88 0.58 -11.72
N ASP A 79 11.08 1.88 -11.70
CA ASP A 79 10.23 2.93 -12.26
C ASP A 79 11.06 4.04 -12.92
N GLU A 80 10.42 5.14 -13.29
CA GLU A 80 11.06 6.30 -13.91
C GLU A 80 12.09 6.99 -12.99
N PHE A 81 12.01 6.76 -11.67
CA PHE A 81 12.97 7.32 -10.71
C PHE A 81 14.20 6.44 -10.53
N ALA A 82 14.05 5.11 -10.65
CA ALA A 82 15.16 4.18 -10.60
C ALA A 82 14.79 2.80 -11.17
N HIS A 83 15.55 2.34 -12.14
CA HIS A 83 15.32 1.07 -12.81
C HIS A 83 16.61 0.35 -13.19
N MET A 84 16.51 -0.97 -13.41
CA MET A 84 17.60 -1.79 -13.93
C MET A 84 17.11 -3.10 -14.52
N MET A 85 17.97 -3.75 -15.35
CA MET A 85 17.74 -5.08 -15.84
C MET A 85 18.21 -6.14 -14.83
N VAL A 86 17.41 -7.20 -14.63
CA VAL A 86 17.77 -8.34 -13.75
C VAL A 86 17.48 -9.67 -14.43
N ASP A 87 18.21 -10.73 -14.05
CA ASP A 87 17.86 -12.09 -14.45
C ASP A 87 16.59 -12.59 -13.70
N LEU A 88 16.10 -13.81 -14.03
CA LEU A 88 14.92 -14.38 -13.36
C LEU A 88 15.14 -14.68 -11.87
N GLN A 89 16.37 -14.71 -11.42
CA GLN A 89 16.74 -14.91 -10.02
C GLN A 89 16.89 -13.57 -9.27
N GLY A 90 16.82 -12.46 -9.99
CA GLY A 90 16.93 -11.11 -9.43
C GLY A 90 18.38 -10.61 -9.33
N ASN A 91 19.33 -11.15 -10.08
CA ASN A 91 20.67 -10.59 -10.14
C ASN A 91 20.74 -9.49 -11.19
N ALA A 92 21.36 -8.35 -10.85
CA ALA A 92 21.51 -7.22 -11.74
C ALA A 92 22.34 -7.59 -13.01
N LEU A 93 21.92 -7.09 -14.14
CA LEU A 93 22.54 -7.26 -15.42
C LEU A 93 22.95 -5.92 -16.01
N ILE A 94 24.11 -5.88 -16.65
CA ILE A 94 24.62 -4.73 -17.39
C ILE A 94 25.31 -5.20 -18.67
N GLN A 95 25.17 -4.45 -19.75
CA GLN A 95 25.89 -4.73 -20.98
C GLN A 95 27.29 -4.11 -20.93
N ASN A 96 28.33 -4.89 -21.23
CA ASN A 96 29.68 -4.40 -21.32
C ASN A 96 29.96 -3.68 -22.67
N SER A 97 31.14 -3.13 -22.83
CA SER A 97 31.53 -2.40 -24.07
C SER A 97 31.59 -3.25 -25.33
N GLU A 98 31.61 -4.60 -25.18
CA GLU A 98 31.61 -5.56 -26.29
C GLU A 98 30.19 -6.06 -26.60
N GLY A 99 29.16 -5.56 -25.90
CA GLY A 99 27.76 -5.95 -26.08
C GLY A 99 27.32 -7.19 -25.31
N TRP A 100 28.19 -7.77 -24.45
CA TRP A 100 27.83 -8.91 -23.62
C TRP A 100 27.00 -8.48 -22.43
N TRP A 101 25.88 -9.15 -22.18
CA TRP A 101 25.15 -9.05 -20.93
C TRP A 101 25.90 -9.78 -19.83
N CYS A 102 26.38 -9.05 -18.87
CA CYS A 102 27.16 -9.55 -17.73
C CYS A 102 26.40 -9.32 -16.43
N TYR A 103 26.75 -10.09 -15.41
CA TYR A 103 26.32 -9.76 -14.06
C TYR A 103 26.95 -8.43 -13.63
N ALA A 104 26.14 -7.59 -12.95
CA ALA A 104 26.59 -6.31 -12.43
C ALA A 104 27.02 -6.41 -10.95
N ALA A 105 27.93 -5.55 -10.55
CA ALA A 105 28.26 -5.25 -9.16
C ALA A 105 28.13 -3.75 -8.92
N PHE A 106 27.97 -3.37 -7.63
CA PHE A 106 27.81 -1.99 -7.21
C PHE A 106 29.04 -1.54 -6.41
N SER A 107 29.56 -0.37 -6.74
CA SER A 107 30.62 0.30 -5.98
C SER A 107 30.04 0.92 -4.70
N GLY A 108 30.91 1.33 -3.76
CA GLY A 108 30.50 1.96 -2.51
C GLY A 108 29.74 3.29 -2.70
N ASP A 109 29.93 3.96 -3.84
CA ASP A 109 29.17 5.16 -4.26
C ASP A 109 27.82 4.84 -4.91
N GLY A 110 27.51 3.54 -5.07
CA GLY A 110 26.28 3.06 -5.70
C GLY A 110 26.34 2.94 -7.22
N SER A 111 27.48 3.25 -7.86
CA SER A 111 27.61 3.09 -9.31
C SER A 111 27.63 1.61 -9.71
N MET A 112 26.91 1.27 -10.80
CA MET A 112 26.82 -0.09 -11.35
C MET A 112 27.90 -0.31 -12.40
N HIS A 113 28.58 -1.46 -12.32
CA HIS A 113 29.63 -1.85 -13.28
C HIS A 113 29.59 -3.36 -13.57
N SER A 114 30.09 -3.74 -14.76
CA SER A 114 30.17 -5.14 -15.14
C SER A 114 31.21 -5.89 -14.29
N THR A 115 30.86 -7.08 -13.82
CA THR A 115 31.79 -8.01 -13.18
C THR A 115 32.69 -8.72 -14.17
N GLY A 116 32.45 -8.59 -15.49
CA GLY A 116 33.08 -9.38 -16.55
C GLY A 116 32.54 -10.80 -16.68
N THR A 117 31.68 -11.26 -15.76
CA THR A 117 31.05 -12.59 -15.81
C THR A 117 29.83 -12.52 -16.70
N VAL A 118 29.86 -13.22 -17.82
CA VAL A 118 28.74 -13.30 -18.79
C VAL A 118 27.54 -13.96 -18.13
N ALA A 119 26.39 -13.31 -18.25
CA ALA A 119 25.15 -13.83 -17.69
C ALA A 119 24.64 -15.03 -18.49
N GLY A 120 24.15 -16.04 -17.79
CA GLY A 120 23.69 -17.31 -18.39
C GLY A 120 24.71 -18.45 -18.28
N ASP A 121 25.98 -18.16 -18.03
CA ASP A 121 27.02 -19.18 -17.78
C ASP A 121 26.83 -19.90 -16.43
N LYS A 122 27.38 -21.11 -16.32
CA LYS A 122 27.27 -21.95 -15.12
C LYS A 122 27.93 -21.37 -13.87
N LEU A 123 28.83 -20.41 -14.02
CA LEU A 123 29.51 -19.68 -12.95
C LEU A 123 28.71 -18.43 -12.61
N ARG A 124 27.93 -18.48 -11.55
CA ARG A 124 27.24 -17.30 -11.00
C ARG A 124 28.12 -16.61 -9.97
N PRO A 125 28.16 -15.26 -9.93
CA PRO A 125 28.76 -14.54 -8.78
C PRO A 125 27.98 -14.95 -7.51
N THR A 126 28.69 -15.01 -6.39
CA THR A 126 28.03 -15.19 -5.09
C THR A 126 27.17 -13.96 -4.82
N SER A 127 25.98 -14.13 -4.22
CA SER A 127 25.05 -13.04 -3.90
C SER A 127 25.69 -11.88 -3.11
N ALA A 128 26.74 -12.16 -2.36
CA ALA A 128 27.52 -11.15 -1.64
C ALA A 128 28.34 -10.23 -2.57
N ALA A 129 28.62 -10.64 -3.81
CA ALA A 129 29.36 -9.81 -4.76
C ALA A 129 28.47 -8.85 -5.58
N CYS A 130 27.17 -9.12 -5.65
CA CYS A 130 26.22 -8.36 -6.47
C CYS A 130 25.44 -7.27 -5.69
N GLY A 131 25.49 -7.25 -4.37
CA GLY A 131 24.75 -6.30 -3.53
C GLY A 131 23.24 -6.55 -3.46
N ASP A 132 22.54 -5.81 -2.59
CA ASP A 132 21.06 -5.82 -2.51
C ASP A 132 20.50 -4.84 -3.53
N ILE A 133 19.91 -5.37 -4.60
CA ILE A 133 19.30 -4.59 -5.69
C ILE A 133 18.20 -3.66 -5.16
N GLY A 134 17.38 -4.13 -4.21
CA GLY A 134 16.33 -3.32 -3.61
C GLY A 134 16.92 -2.12 -2.88
N GLU A 135 18.03 -2.28 -2.16
CA GLU A 135 18.71 -1.17 -1.50
C GLU A 135 19.27 -0.17 -2.51
N VAL A 136 19.84 -0.64 -3.60
CA VAL A 136 20.40 0.23 -4.65
C VAL A 136 19.31 1.02 -5.35
N LEU A 137 18.21 0.37 -5.76
CA LEU A 137 17.07 1.04 -6.38
C LEU A 137 16.47 2.10 -5.45
N ARG A 138 16.30 1.79 -4.16
CA ARG A 138 15.83 2.77 -3.16
C ARG A 138 16.75 4.00 -3.07
N LYS A 139 18.06 3.80 -3.02
CA LYS A 139 19.03 4.90 -2.98
C LYS A 139 18.95 5.77 -4.23
N TRP A 140 18.88 5.16 -5.41
CA TRP A 140 18.77 5.89 -6.67
C TRP A 140 17.43 6.63 -6.75
N SER A 141 16.30 5.97 -6.47
CA SER A 141 14.98 6.59 -6.46
C SER A 141 14.94 7.79 -5.51
N ALA A 142 15.39 7.61 -4.26
CA ALA A 142 15.44 8.70 -3.29
C ALA A 142 16.30 9.87 -3.76
N GLN A 143 17.47 9.60 -4.34
CA GLN A 143 18.36 10.64 -4.89
C GLN A 143 17.69 11.41 -6.01
N ASN A 144 16.99 10.74 -6.91
CA ASN A 144 16.31 11.33 -8.06
C ASN A 144 15.08 12.13 -7.61
N LYS A 145 14.26 11.61 -6.70
CA LYS A 145 13.11 12.30 -6.10
C LYS A 145 13.52 13.55 -5.32
N ARG A 146 14.67 13.55 -4.65
CA ARG A 146 15.21 14.76 -3.97
C ARG A 146 15.41 15.93 -4.93
N ALA A 147 15.72 15.69 -6.19
CA ALA A 147 15.83 16.75 -7.18
C ALA A 147 14.49 17.44 -7.43
N LEU A 148 13.38 16.69 -7.35
CA LEU A 148 12.02 17.20 -7.45
C LEU A 148 11.65 18.03 -6.21
N VAL A 149 11.92 17.52 -5.00
CA VAL A 149 11.54 18.17 -3.72
C VAL A 149 12.34 19.46 -3.47
N ARG A 150 13.63 19.51 -3.84
CA ARG A 150 14.50 20.69 -3.66
C ARG A 150 14.11 21.88 -4.54
N ASN A 151 13.30 21.69 -5.56
CA ASN A 151 12.80 22.78 -6.39
C ASN A 151 11.31 23.00 -6.08
N PRO A 152 10.95 23.95 -5.17
CA PRO A 152 9.56 24.16 -4.73
C PRO A 152 8.60 24.56 -5.87
N LEU A 153 9.09 25.02 -7.01
CA LEU A 153 8.28 25.20 -8.21
C LEU A 153 7.79 23.87 -8.81
N VAL A 154 8.39 22.76 -8.35
CA VAL A 154 8.06 21.38 -8.77
C VAL A 154 6.94 20.80 -7.92
N ALA A 155 6.97 21.06 -6.60
CA ALA A 155 6.02 20.48 -5.64
C ALA A 155 4.61 21.11 -5.69
N THR A 156 4.48 22.30 -6.25
CA THR A 156 3.24 23.10 -6.16
C THR A 156 2.32 22.97 -7.38
N LYS A 157 2.73 22.31 -8.46
CA LYS A 157 1.87 22.27 -9.67
C LYS A 157 0.58 21.44 -9.49
N GLY A 158 0.57 20.36 -8.71
CA GLY A 158 -0.67 19.66 -8.40
C GLY A 158 -1.70 20.55 -7.70
N GLY A 159 -1.25 21.36 -6.72
CA GLY A 159 -2.08 22.37 -6.07
C GLY A 159 -2.40 23.57 -6.95
N GLN A 160 -1.47 24.01 -7.80
CA GLN A 160 -1.67 25.17 -8.68
C GLN A 160 -2.52 24.84 -9.92
N VAL A 161 -2.42 23.64 -10.47
CA VAL A 161 -3.35 23.16 -11.50
C VAL A 161 -4.75 23.08 -10.92
N ALA A 162 -4.93 22.50 -9.74
CA ALA A 162 -6.21 22.47 -9.05
C ALA A 162 -6.73 23.89 -8.73
N GLU A 163 -5.85 24.83 -8.39
CA GLU A 163 -6.25 26.24 -8.17
C GLU A 163 -6.52 27.02 -9.44
N ALA A 164 -5.74 26.84 -10.49
CA ALA A 164 -6.00 27.41 -11.80
C ALA A 164 -7.32 26.85 -12.38
N TRP A 165 -7.56 25.58 -12.19
CA TRP A 165 -8.80 24.93 -12.57
C TRP A 165 -10.00 25.44 -11.76
N LYS A 166 -9.80 25.74 -10.44
CA LYS A 166 -10.80 26.43 -9.61
C LYS A 166 -11.09 27.85 -10.07
N LYS A 167 -10.05 28.62 -10.43
CA LYS A 167 -10.22 30.02 -10.91
C LYS A 167 -10.93 30.09 -12.27
N ALA A 168 -10.59 29.21 -13.21
CA ALA A 168 -11.27 29.12 -14.51
C ALA A 168 -12.76 28.73 -14.37
N GLY A 169 -13.10 27.94 -13.32
CA GLY A 169 -14.49 27.61 -12.99
C GLY A 169 -15.27 28.69 -12.21
N SER A 170 -14.59 29.64 -11.57
CA SER A 170 -15.22 30.67 -10.73
C SER A 170 -15.48 31.99 -11.44
N SER A 171 -14.96 32.21 -12.64
CA SER A 171 -15.12 33.46 -13.40
C SER A 171 -16.40 33.55 -14.24
N SER A 172 -17.18 32.49 -14.38
CA SER A 172 -18.49 32.48 -15.04
C SER A 172 -19.61 32.42 -14.01
N GLY A 173 -20.25 33.54 -13.79
CA GLY A 173 -21.37 33.67 -12.85
C GLY A 173 -22.53 32.72 -13.17
N THR A 174 -23.14 32.22 -12.11
CA THR A 174 -24.48 31.60 -12.03
C THR A 174 -24.84 30.50 -13.01
N GLY A 175 -24.67 29.25 -12.59
CA GLY A 175 -25.29 28.10 -13.23
C GLY A 175 -24.51 26.81 -13.04
N ALA A 176 -25.06 25.89 -12.23
CA ALA A 176 -24.62 24.49 -12.05
C ALA A 176 -23.10 24.28 -12.09
N GLY A 177 -22.37 25.04 -11.28
CA GLY A 177 -20.95 24.81 -11.06
C GLY A 177 -20.76 23.61 -10.15
N TRP A 178 -19.76 22.81 -10.41
CA TRP A 178 -19.25 21.81 -9.51
C TRP A 178 -18.78 22.53 -8.22
N THR A 179 -19.66 22.64 -7.23
CA THR A 179 -19.34 23.29 -5.96
C THR A 179 -18.68 22.24 -5.07
N ARG A 180 -17.47 22.56 -4.64
CA ARG A 180 -16.79 21.83 -3.57
C ARG A 180 -17.50 22.19 -2.26
N ASN A 181 -18.52 21.40 -1.88
CA ASN A 181 -19.16 21.54 -0.57
C ASN A 181 -18.38 20.90 0.58
N CYS A 182 -17.15 20.46 0.34
CA CYS A 182 -16.32 19.69 1.27
C CYS A 182 -15.13 20.47 1.86
N ALA A 183 -15.01 21.77 1.67
CA ALA A 183 -13.96 22.55 2.34
C ALA A 183 -14.56 23.20 3.58
N GLY A 184 -14.17 22.75 4.76
CA GLY A 184 -14.47 23.41 6.03
C GLY A 184 -13.72 24.72 6.12
N GLU A 185 -14.40 25.84 5.89
CA GLU A 185 -13.96 27.15 6.37
C GLU A 185 -14.76 27.49 7.64
N GLY A 186 -14.02 27.91 8.65
CA GLY A 186 -14.53 28.18 9.98
C GLY A 186 -15.69 29.19 10.01
N ALA A 187 -16.65 28.89 10.85
CA ALA A 187 -17.83 29.67 11.11
C ALA A 187 -17.48 31.07 11.64
N VAL A 188 -17.93 32.10 10.92
CA VAL A 188 -18.19 33.42 11.51
C VAL A 188 -19.68 33.68 11.44
N SER A 189 -20.23 33.89 12.62
CA SER A 189 -21.64 34.19 12.90
C SER A 189 -22.11 35.51 12.30
N GLY A 190 -23.37 35.58 11.87
CA GLY A 190 -24.12 36.80 11.94
C GLY A 190 -25.22 37.06 10.94
N SER A 191 -26.41 36.99 11.42
CA SER A 191 -27.62 37.79 11.13
C SER A 191 -28.52 37.39 9.96
N GLU A 192 -29.72 37.14 10.41
CA GLU A 192 -30.99 37.04 9.65
C GLU A 192 -31.29 38.29 8.81
N ALA A 193 -31.81 38.08 7.60
CA ALA A 193 -32.65 39.07 6.91
C ALA A 193 -33.68 38.41 6.03
N GLU A 194 -34.87 38.86 6.17
CA GLU A 194 -36.15 38.38 5.69
C GLU A 194 -36.31 38.33 4.16
N ALA A 195 -37.14 37.40 3.76
CA ALA A 195 -37.73 37.27 2.41
C ALA A 195 -38.65 38.45 2.08
N LYS A 196 -38.48 39.01 0.89
CA LYS A 196 -39.57 39.77 0.18
C LYS A 196 -39.65 39.31 -1.25
N SER A 197 -40.80 38.75 -1.59
CA SER A 197 -41.29 38.50 -2.91
C SER A 197 -41.50 39.79 -3.70
N ASN A 198 -41.07 39.86 -4.93
CA ASN A 198 -41.73 40.69 -5.96
C ASN A 198 -41.67 39.99 -7.33
N THR A 199 -42.84 39.70 -7.80
CA THR A 199 -43.19 39.33 -9.18
C THR A 199 -43.12 40.56 -10.07
N GLU A 200 -42.31 40.51 -11.15
CA GLU A 200 -42.64 41.26 -12.36
C GLU A 200 -42.14 40.51 -13.62
N ALA A 201 -43.01 40.42 -14.57
CA ALA A 201 -42.81 39.73 -15.83
C ALA A 201 -42.12 40.68 -16.83
N GLY A 202 -41.09 40.16 -17.53
CA GLY A 202 -40.44 40.89 -18.63
C GLY A 202 -39.75 39.94 -19.59
N SER A 203 -40.31 39.85 -20.77
CA SER A 203 -39.99 39.15 -21.99
C SER A 203 -38.50 38.90 -22.35
N GLY A 204 -38.22 37.67 -22.73
CA GLY A 204 -37.43 37.34 -23.92
C GLY A 204 -35.92 37.49 -23.88
N ARG A 205 -35.24 36.42 -23.52
CA ARG A 205 -33.97 35.98 -24.15
C ARG A 205 -33.78 34.48 -23.92
N THR A 206 -33.99 33.71 -24.95
CA THR A 206 -33.56 32.29 -25.03
C THR A 206 -32.06 32.29 -25.22
N GLY A 207 -31.33 32.29 -24.12
CA GLY A 207 -29.92 31.95 -24.08
C GLY A 207 -29.79 30.58 -23.43
N SER A 208 -29.45 29.56 -24.17
CA SER A 208 -29.04 28.26 -23.65
C SER A 208 -27.73 28.46 -22.87
N ASN A 209 -27.82 28.52 -21.54
CA ASN A 209 -26.64 28.50 -20.68
C ASN A 209 -26.09 27.07 -20.60
N ALA A 210 -25.52 26.56 -21.73
CA ALA A 210 -24.61 25.42 -21.64
C ALA A 210 -23.35 25.88 -20.90
N PRO A 211 -22.82 25.09 -19.96
CA PRO A 211 -21.59 25.44 -19.28
C PRO A 211 -20.48 25.66 -20.33
N GLU A 212 -19.67 26.71 -20.14
CA GLU A 212 -18.55 27.02 -21.01
C GLU A 212 -17.54 25.88 -21.00
N VAL A 213 -17.26 25.29 -22.16
CA VAL A 213 -16.29 24.23 -22.35
C VAL A 213 -14.89 24.84 -22.37
N ILE A 214 -14.03 24.44 -21.44
CA ILE A 214 -12.65 24.93 -21.30
C ILE A 214 -11.76 24.17 -22.31
N ARG A 215 -11.12 24.88 -23.23
CA ARG A 215 -10.19 24.26 -24.17
C ARG A 215 -8.80 24.13 -23.56
N LYS A 216 -8.23 22.92 -23.59
CA LYS A 216 -6.86 22.59 -23.19
C LYS A 216 -6.08 22.14 -24.43
N ARG A 217 -4.95 22.79 -24.71
CA ARG A 217 -4.09 22.43 -25.85
C ARG A 217 -2.77 21.85 -25.30
N CYS A 218 -2.36 20.73 -25.87
CA CYS A 218 -1.08 20.08 -25.63
C CYS A 218 -0.31 19.94 -26.93
N LEU A 219 0.96 20.33 -26.94
CA LEU A 219 1.85 20.12 -28.08
C LEU A 219 2.41 18.69 -28.03
N VAL A 220 2.19 17.93 -29.08
CA VAL A 220 2.74 16.59 -29.28
C VAL A 220 3.90 16.66 -30.26
N LEU A 221 5.09 16.39 -29.78
CA LEU A 221 6.33 16.35 -30.57
C LEU A 221 6.61 14.92 -31.02
N LEU A 222 7.06 14.76 -32.26
CA LEU A 222 7.51 13.49 -32.82
C LEU A 222 9.00 13.59 -33.09
N ALA A 223 9.85 12.82 -32.39
CA ALA A 223 11.28 12.88 -32.58
C ALA A 223 11.88 11.52 -32.96
N GLU A 224 12.60 11.49 -34.04
CA GLU A 224 13.42 10.36 -34.43
C GLU A 224 14.90 10.64 -34.13
N PHE A 225 15.65 9.61 -33.83
CA PHE A 225 17.08 9.71 -33.57
C PHE A 225 17.90 9.70 -34.88
N LYS A 226 19.17 10.03 -34.78
CA LYS A 226 20.09 9.93 -35.91
C LYS A 226 20.13 8.53 -36.52
N ASP A 227 20.05 7.49 -35.69
CA ASP A 227 20.18 6.06 -36.01
C ASP A 227 18.88 5.28 -35.96
N VAL A 228 17.85 5.74 -35.24
CA VAL A 228 16.53 5.07 -35.16
C VAL A 228 15.47 6.03 -35.70
N LYS A 229 14.79 5.58 -36.77
CA LYS A 229 13.75 6.38 -37.44
C LYS A 229 12.36 5.99 -36.98
N MET A 230 11.44 6.95 -37.02
CA MET A 230 10.02 6.69 -36.78
C MET A 230 9.48 5.64 -37.75
N SER A 231 8.79 4.64 -37.23
CA SER A 231 8.16 3.56 -37.99
C SER A 231 6.76 3.94 -38.50
N PHE A 232 6.18 4.98 -37.89
CA PHE A 232 4.79 5.41 -38.18
C PHE A 232 4.73 6.87 -38.61
N THR A 233 3.69 7.19 -39.38
CA THR A 233 3.45 8.55 -39.90
C THR A 233 2.82 9.45 -38.83
N GLN A 234 3.00 10.76 -38.97
CA GLN A 234 2.34 11.78 -38.16
C GLN A 234 0.82 11.55 -38.05
N GLU A 235 0.14 11.22 -39.15
CA GLU A 235 -1.30 10.93 -39.19
C GLU A 235 -1.66 9.77 -38.22
N ARG A 236 -0.77 8.80 -38.05
CA ARG A 236 -1.01 7.70 -37.13
C ARG A 236 -1.04 8.17 -35.65
N PHE A 237 -0.19 9.14 -35.30
CA PHE A 237 -0.17 9.77 -33.97
C PHE A 237 -1.37 10.73 -33.80
N GLU A 238 -1.73 11.49 -34.85
CA GLU A 238 -2.97 12.30 -34.84
C GLU A 238 -4.19 11.43 -34.47
N ASN A 239 -4.30 10.28 -35.13
CA ASN A 239 -5.39 9.35 -34.86
C ASN A 239 -5.36 8.79 -33.44
N LEU A 240 -4.16 8.44 -32.89
CA LEU A 240 -4.01 7.96 -31.51
C LEU A 240 -4.40 9.03 -30.50
N MET A 241 -4.01 10.26 -30.76
CA MET A 241 -4.22 11.36 -29.82
C MET A 241 -5.64 11.91 -29.85
N ASN A 242 -6.21 12.12 -31.05
CA ASN A 242 -7.40 12.93 -31.20
C ASN A 242 -8.64 12.18 -31.70
N THR A 243 -8.50 11.06 -32.44
CA THR A 243 -9.63 10.45 -33.13
C THR A 243 -9.82 8.98 -32.74
N GLY A 244 -11.06 8.52 -32.80
CA GLY A 244 -11.40 7.14 -32.51
C GLY A 244 -11.78 6.91 -31.03
N GLU A 245 -12.43 5.78 -30.83
CA GLU A 245 -13.00 5.41 -29.53
C GLU A 245 -11.96 5.00 -28.47
N ALA A 246 -10.72 4.76 -28.87
CA ALA A 246 -9.59 4.46 -28.02
C ALA A 246 -8.46 5.50 -28.19
N SER A 247 -8.82 6.77 -28.41
CA SER A 247 -7.85 7.88 -28.43
C SER A 247 -7.62 8.45 -27.03
N VAL A 248 -6.48 9.12 -26.85
CA VAL A 248 -6.16 9.84 -25.60
C VAL A 248 -7.21 10.91 -25.30
N ARG A 249 -7.62 11.68 -26.34
CA ARG A 249 -8.69 12.68 -26.20
C ARG A 249 -9.98 12.05 -25.70
N LYS A 250 -10.44 10.97 -26.35
CA LYS A 250 -11.68 10.29 -25.91
C LYS A 250 -11.61 9.81 -24.48
N TYR A 251 -10.46 9.25 -24.07
CA TYR A 251 -10.26 8.84 -22.70
C TYR A 251 -10.40 10.04 -21.74
N LEU A 252 -9.70 11.14 -22.01
CA LEU A 252 -9.75 12.32 -21.15
C LEU A 252 -11.13 12.99 -21.16
N ASP A 253 -11.77 13.12 -22.32
CA ASP A 253 -13.14 13.67 -22.42
C ASP A 253 -14.10 12.89 -21.53
N ASP A 254 -13.96 11.56 -21.44
CA ASP A 254 -14.76 10.71 -20.54
C ASP A 254 -14.41 10.92 -19.06
N GLN A 255 -13.12 11.17 -18.73
CA GLN A 255 -12.75 11.48 -17.34
C GLN A 255 -13.33 12.81 -16.88
N PHE A 256 -13.31 13.81 -17.76
CA PHE A 256 -13.76 15.16 -17.47
C PHE A 256 -15.23 15.42 -17.81
N LEU A 257 -15.96 14.38 -18.23
CA LEU A 257 -17.40 14.41 -18.53
C LEU A 257 -17.78 15.54 -19.51
N GLY A 258 -16.94 15.76 -20.52
CA GLY A 258 -17.18 16.75 -21.58
C GLY A 258 -17.03 18.21 -21.14
N ARG A 259 -16.53 18.47 -19.94
CA ARG A 259 -16.29 19.84 -19.44
C ARG A 259 -15.07 20.50 -20.08
N TYR A 260 -14.13 19.71 -20.53
CA TYR A 260 -12.91 20.15 -21.19
C TYR A 260 -12.84 19.63 -22.61
N ASP A 261 -12.35 20.46 -23.52
CA ASP A 261 -12.03 20.10 -24.91
C ASP A 261 -10.51 19.95 -24.99
N PHE A 262 -10.04 18.74 -24.95
CA PHE A 262 -8.63 18.43 -25.10
C PHE A 262 -8.24 18.42 -26.58
N VAL A 263 -7.24 19.19 -26.93
CA VAL A 263 -6.71 19.25 -28.30
C VAL A 263 -5.22 18.92 -28.25
N PHE A 264 -4.82 17.90 -29.01
CA PHE A 264 -3.44 17.48 -29.13
C PHE A 264 -2.91 17.84 -30.49
N ASP A 265 -2.10 18.90 -30.57
CA ASP A 265 -1.53 19.35 -31.84
C ASP A 265 -0.24 18.57 -32.14
N VAL A 266 -0.29 17.64 -33.08
CA VAL A 266 0.84 16.79 -33.43
C VAL A 266 1.74 17.51 -34.44
N ALA A 267 2.96 17.86 -34.01
CA ALA A 267 3.94 18.52 -34.85
C ALA A 267 4.58 17.53 -35.86
N PRO A 268 5.12 18.01 -36.97
CA PRO A 268 5.90 17.18 -37.89
C PRO A 268 7.09 16.51 -37.21
N ILE A 269 7.47 15.34 -37.72
CA ILE A 269 8.61 14.58 -37.21
C ILE A 269 9.89 15.42 -37.36
N VAL A 270 10.66 15.49 -36.25
CA VAL A 270 11.98 16.12 -36.23
C VAL A 270 13.07 15.07 -36.01
N THR A 271 14.27 15.29 -36.59
CA THR A 271 15.41 14.39 -36.40
C THR A 271 16.41 15.00 -35.43
N LEU A 272 16.58 14.32 -34.27
CA LEU A 272 17.55 14.69 -33.26
C LEU A 272 19.00 14.47 -33.74
N SER A 273 19.93 15.26 -33.23
CA SER A 273 21.32 15.27 -33.68
C SER A 273 22.16 14.06 -33.27
N GLN A 274 21.73 13.35 -32.19
CA GLN A 274 22.46 12.23 -31.62
C GLN A 274 21.71 10.89 -31.77
N THR A 275 22.35 9.78 -31.39
CA THR A 275 21.80 8.43 -31.40
C THR A 275 20.80 8.21 -30.27
N HIS A 276 19.95 7.18 -30.38
CA HIS A 276 19.05 6.79 -29.30
C HIS A 276 19.84 6.46 -28.03
N GLN A 277 20.97 5.74 -28.13
CA GLN A 277 21.85 5.43 -27.01
C GLN A 277 22.39 6.69 -26.31
N TYR A 278 22.67 7.78 -27.03
CA TYR A 278 23.14 9.01 -26.41
C TYR A 278 22.12 9.58 -25.42
N TYR A 279 20.83 9.59 -25.82
CA TYR A 279 19.75 10.17 -25.01
C TYR A 279 19.22 9.20 -23.95
N GLY A 280 19.17 7.90 -24.25
CA GLY A 280 18.61 6.86 -23.39
C GLY A 280 19.61 6.19 -22.47
N LYS A 281 20.92 6.52 -22.56
CA LYS A 281 21.92 5.88 -21.72
C LYS A 281 21.70 6.18 -20.23
N ASN A 282 21.54 5.11 -19.46
CA ASN A 282 21.35 5.18 -18.03
C ASN A 282 22.58 5.63 -17.23
N SER A 283 22.33 6.40 -16.17
CA SER A 283 23.29 6.73 -15.13
C SER A 283 22.57 6.71 -13.78
N ASN A 284 23.02 5.86 -12.85
CA ASN A 284 22.39 5.69 -11.53
C ASN A 284 20.88 5.39 -11.64
N GLY A 285 20.54 4.44 -12.51
CA GLY A 285 19.18 3.92 -12.66
C GLY A 285 18.19 4.85 -13.33
N LYS A 286 18.63 5.86 -14.07
CA LYS A 286 17.74 6.69 -14.89
C LYS A 286 18.45 7.20 -16.14
N ASP A 287 17.65 7.62 -17.12
CA ASP A 287 18.12 8.30 -18.31
C ASP A 287 18.86 9.59 -17.97
N SER A 288 20.09 9.68 -18.38
CA SER A 288 20.91 10.84 -18.07
C SER A 288 20.64 12.04 -18.98
N ARG A 289 20.09 11.83 -20.19
CA ARG A 289 19.95 12.85 -21.23
C ARG A 289 18.59 12.91 -21.92
N ALA A 290 17.56 12.24 -21.40
CA ALA A 290 16.20 12.29 -21.96
C ALA A 290 15.67 13.72 -22.07
N ALA A 291 15.91 14.56 -21.05
CA ALA A 291 15.52 15.97 -21.07
C ALA A 291 16.23 16.78 -22.18
N GLU A 292 17.45 16.39 -22.60
CA GLU A 292 18.13 17.01 -23.72
C GLU A 292 17.42 16.73 -25.04
N ALA A 293 16.92 15.48 -25.22
CA ALA A 293 16.13 15.11 -26.39
C ALA A 293 14.86 15.96 -26.50
N VAL A 294 14.13 16.15 -25.39
CA VAL A 294 12.93 16.99 -25.36
C VAL A 294 13.26 18.45 -25.71
N ALA A 295 14.29 18.99 -25.10
CA ALA A 295 14.70 20.38 -25.35
C ALA A 295 15.15 20.59 -26.79
N GLU A 296 15.82 19.62 -27.41
CA GLU A 296 16.24 19.68 -28.79
C GLU A 296 15.03 19.58 -29.73
N ALA A 297 14.10 18.63 -29.46
CA ALA A 297 12.86 18.50 -30.24
C ALA A 297 12.03 19.78 -30.22
N CYS A 298 11.92 20.45 -29.06
CA CYS A 298 11.24 21.74 -28.95
C CYS A 298 11.90 22.82 -29.86
N ARG A 299 13.24 22.91 -29.82
CA ARG A 299 13.97 23.89 -30.68
C ARG A 299 13.79 23.62 -32.18
N LEU A 300 13.81 22.34 -32.55
CA LEU A 300 13.61 21.94 -33.94
C LEU A 300 12.16 22.20 -34.39
N ALA A 301 11.19 21.92 -33.55
CA ALA A 301 9.77 22.22 -33.85
C ALA A 301 9.57 23.75 -33.99
N ALA A 302 10.14 24.57 -33.12
CA ALA A 302 10.08 26.02 -33.25
C ALA A 302 10.75 26.51 -34.54
N ALA A 303 11.90 25.95 -34.94
CA ALA A 303 12.58 26.28 -36.20
C ALA A 303 11.74 25.89 -37.41
N ASN A 304 10.89 24.87 -37.31
CA ASN A 304 9.92 24.44 -38.32
C ASN A 304 8.60 25.23 -38.29
N GLY A 305 8.49 26.27 -37.41
CA GLY A 305 7.35 27.17 -37.39
C GLY A 305 6.29 26.86 -36.35
N THR A 306 6.53 25.92 -35.41
CA THR A 306 5.60 25.68 -34.29
C THR A 306 5.62 26.88 -33.33
N ASP A 307 4.45 27.50 -33.11
CA ASP A 307 4.27 28.60 -32.17
C ASP A 307 3.93 28.07 -30.76
N PHE A 308 4.89 28.16 -29.84
CA PHE A 308 4.73 27.71 -28.47
C PHE A 308 3.82 28.60 -27.62
N SER A 309 3.53 29.84 -28.09
CA SER A 309 2.73 30.79 -27.32
C SER A 309 1.26 30.33 -27.12
N ILE A 310 0.74 29.52 -28.06
CA ILE A 310 -0.65 29.04 -28.02
C ILE A 310 -0.89 27.91 -27.00
N TYR A 311 0.17 27.35 -26.44
CA TYR A 311 0.11 26.27 -25.43
C TYR A 311 0.26 26.77 -23.96
N ASP A 312 0.28 28.07 -23.75
CA ASP A 312 0.11 28.74 -22.46
C ASP A 312 -1.35 29.14 -22.33
N THR A 313 -2.21 28.19 -21.97
CA THR A 313 -3.67 28.38 -22.04
C THR A 313 -4.21 29.12 -20.81
N ASP A 314 -3.47 29.16 -19.72
CA ASP A 314 -3.81 29.88 -18.47
C ASP A 314 -3.11 31.25 -18.35
N ASN A 315 -2.24 31.58 -19.31
CA ASN A 315 -1.48 32.83 -19.40
C ASN A 315 -0.51 33.09 -18.20
N ASP A 316 0.08 32.02 -17.65
CA ASP A 316 1.09 32.08 -16.56
C ASP A 316 2.50 32.36 -17.11
N GLY A 317 2.67 32.42 -18.42
CA GLY A 317 3.95 32.63 -19.09
C GLY A 317 4.73 31.35 -19.38
N LYS A 318 4.13 30.20 -19.17
CA LYS A 318 4.71 28.87 -19.43
C LYS A 318 3.84 28.09 -20.38
N VAL A 319 4.47 27.17 -21.10
CA VAL A 319 3.76 26.14 -21.84
C VAL A 319 3.16 25.16 -20.83
N ASP A 320 1.85 24.87 -20.93
CA ASP A 320 1.14 24.00 -19.99
C ASP A 320 1.73 22.60 -19.98
N ASP A 321 1.73 21.95 -21.17
CA ASP A 321 2.16 20.57 -21.33
C ASP A 321 2.79 20.31 -22.69
N ILE A 322 3.82 19.47 -22.70
CA ILE A 322 4.44 18.91 -23.91
C ILE A 322 4.48 17.39 -23.76
N LEU A 323 4.06 16.71 -24.82
CA LEU A 323 4.22 15.27 -24.94
C LEU A 323 5.18 14.95 -26.06
N LEU A 324 6.26 14.23 -25.78
CA LEU A 324 7.22 13.76 -26.78
C LEU A 324 7.00 12.27 -27.06
N PHE A 325 6.80 11.94 -28.34
CA PHE A 325 7.00 10.57 -28.82
C PHE A 325 8.39 10.46 -29.45
N TYR A 326 9.19 9.52 -28.94
CA TYR A 326 10.49 9.19 -29.52
C TYR A 326 10.43 7.87 -30.32
N ALA A 327 11.27 7.77 -31.36
CA ALA A 327 11.33 6.60 -32.24
C ALA A 327 11.83 5.35 -31.49
N GLY A 328 11.27 4.19 -31.82
CA GLY A 328 11.74 2.91 -31.32
C GLY A 328 11.02 2.41 -30.07
N LYS A 329 11.77 1.75 -29.20
CA LYS A 329 11.26 1.00 -28.06
C LYS A 329 11.38 1.81 -26.76
N ASP A 330 10.62 1.38 -25.78
CA ASP A 330 10.60 1.90 -24.42
C ASP A 330 11.44 1.00 -23.50
N GLU A 331 12.29 1.58 -22.67
CA GLU A 331 13.06 0.82 -21.70
C GLU A 331 12.13 0.16 -20.67
N SER A 332 11.10 0.87 -20.17
CA SER A 332 10.12 0.35 -19.21
C SER A 332 9.40 -0.90 -19.71
N GLU A 333 9.31 -1.06 -21.03
CA GLU A 333 8.70 -2.19 -21.71
C GLU A 333 9.75 -3.17 -22.28
N GLY A 334 11.01 -3.05 -21.84
CA GLY A 334 12.11 -3.96 -22.17
C GLY A 334 12.79 -3.66 -23.48
N GLY A 335 12.86 -2.41 -23.89
CA GLY A 335 13.60 -1.96 -25.06
C GLY A 335 15.11 -2.12 -24.94
N GLY A 336 15.63 -2.17 -23.72
CA GLY A 336 17.06 -2.15 -23.38
C GLY A 336 17.48 -0.84 -22.72
N ASP A 337 18.59 -0.86 -21.99
CA ASP A 337 19.13 0.24 -21.19
C ASP A 337 19.75 1.39 -22.02
N ASP A 338 19.68 1.28 -23.33
CA ASP A 338 20.00 2.34 -24.29
C ASP A 338 18.77 3.10 -24.80
N CYS A 339 17.56 2.63 -24.42
CA CYS A 339 16.29 3.27 -24.78
C CYS A 339 15.86 4.23 -23.65
N ILE A 340 15.13 5.28 -24.02
CA ILE A 340 14.52 6.17 -23.03
C ILE A 340 13.38 5.43 -22.32
N TRP A 341 13.25 5.62 -20.99
CA TRP A 341 12.11 5.21 -20.19
C TRP A 341 10.95 6.20 -20.37
N SER A 342 9.72 5.73 -20.54
CA SER A 342 8.55 6.63 -20.51
C SER A 342 8.42 7.29 -19.15
N HIS A 343 8.30 8.64 -19.11
CA HIS A 343 8.29 9.41 -17.87
C HIS A 343 7.66 10.79 -18.05
N ALA A 344 7.18 11.37 -16.96
CA ALA A 344 6.86 12.78 -16.85
C ALA A 344 7.93 13.50 -16.01
N TRP A 345 8.49 14.61 -16.52
CA TRP A 345 9.61 15.29 -15.88
C TRP A 345 9.63 16.80 -16.17
N LYS A 346 10.70 17.46 -15.72
CA LYS A 346 10.96 18.88 -15.94
C LYS A 346 12.35 19.14 -16.49
N LEU A 347 12.44 20.05 -17.45
CA LEU A 347 13.72 20.51 -17.99
C LEU A 347 14.59 21.18 -16.91
N SER A 348 13.98 21.93 -15.99
CA SER A 348 14.68 22.59 -14.89
C SER A 348 15.33 21.58 -13.91
N ALA A 349 14.74 20.40 -13.72
CA ALA A 349 15.33 19.35 -12.91
C ALA A 349 16.61 18.74 -13.54
N ALA A 350 16.74 18.87 -14.85
CA ALA A 350 17.96 18.55 -15.61
C ALA A 350 18.88 19.77 -15.82
N ASN A 351 18.64 20.88 -15.11
CA ASN A 351 19.34 22.16 -15.29
C ASN A 351 19.24 22.78 -16.69
N ILE A 352 18.21 22.43 -17.44
CA ILE A 352 17.95 22.98 -18.78
C ILE A 352 16.95 24.13 -18.64
N LYS A 353 17.30 25.29 -19.20
CA LYS A 353 16.41 26.45 -19.31
C LYS A 353 16.05 26.63 -20.77
N LEU A 354 14.77 26.63 -21.09
CA LEU A 354 14.27 26.79 -22.45
C LEU A 354 13.13 27.80 -22.49
N THR A 355 13.23 28.76 -23.39
CA THR A 355 12.17 29.74 -23.68
C THR A 355 12.01 29.84 -25.19
N LEU A 356 10.80 29.62 -25.70
CA LEU A 356 10.46 29.71 -27.10
C LEU A 356 9.18 30.57 -27.25
N ASN A 357 9.13 31.44 -28.27
CA ASN A 357 8.01 32.37 -28.46
C ASN A 357 7.61 33.16 -27.23
N GLY A 358 8.59 33.49 -26.34
CA GLY A 358 8.36 34.22 -25.09
C GLY A 358 7.78 33.39 -23.93
N LYS A 359 7.57 32.07 -24.11
CA LYS A 359 7.05 31.17 -23.07
C LYS A 359 8.11 30.22 -22.56
N VAL A 360 8.13 30.01 -21.26
CA VAL A 360 9.04 29.07 -20.60
C VAL A 360 8.52 27.65 -20.82
N ILE A 361 9.41 26.76 -21.23
CA ILE A 361 9.15 25.32 -21.37
C ILE A 361 9.84 24.60 -20.24
N ASP A 362 9.07 23.87 -19.44
CA ASP A 362 9.61 23.14 -18.28
C ASP A 362 9.01 21.74 -18.15
N SER A 363 7.69 21.64 -17.96
CA SER A 363 6.97 20.38 -17.85
C SER A 363 6.90 19.62 -19.17
N TYR A 364 7.13 18.31 -19.12
CA TYR A 364 6.92 17.43 -20.29
C TYR A 364 6.61 16.01 -19.84
N ALA A 365 5.96 15.25 -20.70
CA ALA A 365 5.91 13.80 -20.69
C ALA A 365 6.59 13.24 -21.94
N ALA A 366 7.25 12.11 -21.84
CA ALA A 366 7.93 11.44 -22.96
C ALA A 366 7.58 9.95 -22.98
N THR A 367 7.34 9.43 -24.19
CA THR A 367 7.04 8.01 -24.38
C THR A 367 7.51 7.56 -25.77
N SER A 368 7.66 6.24 -25.96
CA SER A 368 8.09 5.67 -27.24
C SER A 368 6.93 5.55 -28.24
N GLU A 369 7.26 5.40 -29.52
CA GLU A 369 6.28 5.04 -30.55
C GLU A 369 5.79 3.59 -30.48
N LEU A 370 6.56 2.69 -29.82
CA LEU A 370 6.29 1.26 -29.74
C LEU A 370 5.94 0.82 -28.33
N SER A 371 4.89 0.03 -28.20
CA SER A 371 4.56 -0.72 -26.96
C SER A 371 4.81 -2.21 -27.14
N ARG A 372 5.30 -2.85 -26.11
CA ARG A 372 5.40 -4.30 -26.02
C ARG A 372 4.07 -4.91 -25.59
N ARG A 373 3.55 -5.85 -26.36
CA ARG A 373 2.32 -6.58 -26.04
C ARG A 373 2.62 -7.80 -25.16
N SER A 374 1.60 -8.30 -24.50
CA SER A 374 1.66 -9.57 -23.71
C SER A 374 2.21 -10.75 -24.54
N SER A 375 2.05 -10.71 -25.86
CA SER A 375 2.67 -11.67 -26.79
C SER A 375 4.18 -11.51 -26.97
N GLY A 376 4.81 -10.51 -26.35
CA GLY A 376 6.22 -10.16 -26.48
C GLY A 376 6.58 -9.37 -27.76
N LYS A 377 5.63 -9.09 -28.63
CA LYS A 377 5.85 -8.33 -29.85
C LYS A 377 5.70 -6.83 -29.62
N TYR A 378 6.59 -6.03 -30.22
CA TYR A 378 6.44 -4.59 -30.26
C TYR A 378 5.45 -4.17 -31.36
N GLN A 379 4.56 -3.28 -31.03
CA GLN A 379 3.56 -2.72 -31.91
C GLN A 379 3.41 -1.22 -31.62
N PHE A 380 2.67 -0.51 -32.48
CA PHE A 380 2.37 0.90 -32.25
C PHE A 380 1.81 1.14 -30.84
N LYS A 381 2.27 2.21 -30.19
CA LYS A 381 1.90 2.61 -28.81
C LYS A 381 0.38 2.63 -28.61
N THR A 382 -0.05 2.34 -27.40
CA THR A 382 -1.44 2.43 -26.95
C THR A 382 -1.58 3.52 -25.90
N ILE A 383 -2.80 3.89 -25.59
CA ILE A 383 -3.08 5.09 -24.80
C ILE A 383 -2.70 4.98 -23.33
N GLY A 384 -2.58 3.78 -22.76
CA GLY A 384 -2.47 3.59 -21.31
C GLY A 384 -1.29 4.34 -20.67
N THR A 385 -0.06 4.07 -21.14
CA THR A 385 1.14 4.79 -20.65
C THR A 385 1.05 6.29 -20.95
N ILE A 386 0.54 6.66 -22.14
CA ILE A 386 0.38 8.08 -22.51
C ILE A 386 -0.55 8.80 -21.50
N CYS A 387 -1.68 8.19 -21.18
CA CYS A 387 -2.64 8.76 -20.22
C CYS A 387 -2.05 8.83 -18.82
N HIS A 388 -1.25 7.83 -18.40
CA HIS A 388 -0.56 7.82 -17.10
C HIS A 388 0.42 8.99 -17.02
N GLU A 389 1.37 9.09 -17.96
CA GLU A 389 2.39 10.14 -17.96
C GLU A 389 1.76 11.54 -18.11
N TYR A 390 0.75 11.67 -18.95
CA TYR A 390 0.03 12.94 -19.09
C TYR A 390 -0.74 13.32 -17.82
N SER A 391 -1.25 12.33 -17.06
CA SER A 391 -1.93 12.58 -15.79
C SER A 391 -1.00 13.13 -14.71
N HIS A 392 0.30 12.79 -14.74
CA HIS A 392 1.31 13.44 -13.90
C HIS A 392 1.43 14.93 -14.23
N SER A 393 1.40 15.31 -15.51
CA SER A 393 1.40 16.72 -15.91
C SER A 393 0.15 17.47 -15.40
N LEU A 394 -0.97 16.78 -15.27
CA LEU A 394 -2.20 17.32 -14.67
C LEU A 394 -2.12 17.42 -13.14
N GLY A 395 -1.15 16.76 -12.50
CA GLY A 395 -0.89 16.85 -11.06
C GLY A 395 -1.22 15.61 -10.25
N LEU A 396 -1.47 14.46 -10.88
CA LEU A 396 -1.67 13.20 -10.17
C LEU A 396 -0.33 12.59 -9.75
N ALA A 397 -0.34 11.91 -8.60
CA ALA A 397 0.79 11.17 -8.07
C ALA A 397 0.63 9.68 -8.34
N ASP A 398 1.73 8.92 -8.30
CA ASP A 398 1.69 7.47 -8.34
C ASP A 398 1.04 6.89 -7.10
N MET A 399 0.24 5.86 -7.29
CA MET A 399 -0.51 5.17 -6.24
C MET A 399 0.04 3.77 -5.93
N TYR A 400 1.08 3.32 -6.64
CA TYR A 400 1.81 2.10 -6.33
C TYR A 400 2.95 2.38 -5.34
N ASP A 401 3.56 1.31 -4.82
CA ASP A 401 4.74 1.39 -3.96
C ASP A 401 5.97 1.85 -4.78
N THR A 402 6.40 3.09 -4.58
CA THR A 402 7.51 3.72 -5.30
C THR A 402 8.85 3.62 -4.56
N ASP A 403 8.95 2.81 -3.48
CA ASP A 403 10.21 2.55 -2.77
C ASP A 403 10.64 1.06 -2.82
N TYR A 404 9.97 0.27 -3.64
CA TYR A 404 10.31 -1.15 -3.89
C TYR A 404 10.25 -2.02 -2.64
N GLY A 405 9.29 -1.75 -1.76
CA GLY A 405 9.10 -2.48 -0.51
C GLY A 405 10.13 -2.13 0.57
N GLY A 406 10.83 -1.01 0.43
CA GLY A 406 11.88 -0.58 1.35
C GLY A 406 11.40 -0.18 2.73
N SER A 407 10.15 0.23 2.84
CA SER A 407 9.54 0.74 4.07
C SER A 407 8.69 -0.30 4.81
N GLY A 408 9.09 -1.55 4.78
CA GLY A 408 8.45 -2.61 5.56
C GLY A 408 7.68 -3.65 4.76
N GLY A 409 7.91 -3.74 3.46
CA GLY A 409 7.30 -4.65 2.50
C GLY A 409 6.61 -3.90 1.35
N GLU A 410 6.14 -4.64 0.34
CA GLU A 410 5.38 -4.06 -0.77
C GLU A 410 3.99 -3.66 -0.28
N ALA A 411 3.59 -2.44 -0.54
CA ALA A 411 2.24 -1.96 -0.32
C ALA A 411 1.32 -2.39 -1.47
N ASP A 412 0.04 -2.61 -1.17
CA ASP A 412 -0.94 -3.05 -2.16
C ASP A 412 -1.34 -1.93 -3.15
N GLY A 413 -1.09 -0.69 -2.78
CA GLY A 413 -1.48 0.49 -3.56
C GLY A 413 -2.99 0.57 -3.73
N LEU A 414 -3.43 0.78 -4.97
CA LEU A 414 -4.85 0.75 -5.31
C LEU A 414 -5.22 -0.53 -6.10
N TRP A 415 -4.65 -1.66 -5.72
CA TRP A 415 -4.93 -2.95 -6.37
C TRP A 415 -4.63 -2.98 -7.87
N LYS A 416 -3.57 -2.31 -8.25
CA LYS A 416 -2.94 -2.38 -9.59
C LYS A 416 -3.88 -2.00 -10.74
N SER A 417 -4.79 -2.89 -11.17
CA SER A 417 -5.63 -2.68 -12.35
C SER A 417 -6.79 -1.70 -12.14
N THR A 418 -7.07 -1.28 -10.91
CA THR A 418 -8.23 -0.42 -10.60
C THR A 418 -7.98 1.06 -10.79
N ALA A 419 -6.71 1.48 -10.81
CA ALA A 419 -6.31 2.88 -10.92
C ALA A 419 -5.32 3.10 -12.05
N LEU A 420 -5.50 4.17 -12.83
CA LEU A 420 -4.56 4.56 -13.87
C LEU A 420 -3.17 4.82 -13.28
N MET A 421 -3.12 5.54 -12.15
CA MET A 421 -1.88 5.95 -11.48
C MET A 421 -1.25 4.86 -10.61
N ASP A 422 -1.84 3.65 -10.60
CA ASP A 422 -1.18 2.42 -10.14
C ASP A 422 -0.67 1.67 -11.39
N LYS A 423 -1.24 0.53 -11.74
CA LYS A 423 -0.82 -0.29 -12.90
C LYS A 423 -1.96 -0.52 -13.90
N GLY A 424 -3.03 0.25 -13.77
CA GLY A 424 -4.17 0.21 -14.67
C GLY A 424 -3.86 0.69 -16.09
N ASN A 425 -2.79 1.46 -16.27
CA ASN A 425 -2.26 1.85 -17.56
C ASN A 425 -1.89 0.65 -18.47
N PHE A 426 -1.65 -0.54 -17.91
CA PHE A 426 -1.37 -1.77 -18.65
C PHE A 426 -2.60 -2.62 -18.95
N ASN A 427 -3.79 -2.24 -18.50
CA ASN A 427 -5.01 -3.00 -18.77
C ASN A 427 -5.23 -3.18 -20.27
N ASN A 428 -5.55 -4.44 -20.69
CA ASN A 428 -5.74 -4.79 -22.10
C ASN A 428 -4.56 -4.40 -23.00
N ASP A 429 -3.33 -4.67 -22.59
CA ASP A 429 -2.10 -4.21 -23.27
C ASP A 429 -2.10 -2.68 -23.49
N GLY A 430 -2.55 -1.92 -22.51
CA GLY A 430 -2.58 -0.46 -22.51
C GLY A 430 -3.65 0.19 -23.40
N ARG A 431 -4.65 -0.58 -23.87
CA ARG A 431 -5.74 -0.04 -24.71
C ARG A 431 -6.93 0.47 -23.90
N THR A 432 -7.08 -0.01 -22.66
CA THR A 432 -8.27 0.25 -21.86
C THR A 432 -7.87 0.57 -20.42
N PRO A 433 -7.20 1.71 -20.19
CA PRO A 433 -6.90 2.16 -18.81
C PRO A 433 -8.22 2.41 -18.06
N PRO A 434 -8.27 2.23 -16.72
CA PRO A 434 -9.49 2.42 -15.94
C PRO A 434 -9.89 3.90 -15.89
N TYR A 435 -11.15 4.16 -15.53
CA TYR A 435 -11.60 5.52 -15.23
C TYR A 435 -10.82 6.12 -14.06
N TYR A 436 -10.67 7.44 -14.03
CA TYR A 436 -10.23 8.16 -12.85
C TYR A 436 -11.16 7.85 -11.68
N ASN A 437 -10.58 7.45 -10.58
CA ASN A 437 -11.27 7.18 -9.33
C ASN A 437 -11.57 8.47 -8.54
N ALA A 438 -12.19 8.34 -7.37
CA ALA A 438 -12.52 9.49 -6.53
C ALA A 438 -11.27 10.25 -6.05
N ILE A 439 -10.11 9.57 -5.86
CA ILE A 439 -8.85 10.19 -5.48
C ILE A 439 -8.35 11.11 -6.59
N ASP A 440 -8.29 10.57 -7.82
CA ASP A 440 -7.86 11.32 -9.00
C ASP A 440 -8.75 12.56 -9.21
N ARG A 441 -10.06 12.37 -9.07
CA ARG A 441 -11.05 13.45 -9.23
C ARG A 441 -10.95 14.51 -8.14
N ASP A 442 -10.74 14.10 -6.87
CA ASP A 442 -10.54 15.03 -5.75
C ASP A 442 -9.25 15.83 -5.95
N MET A 443 -8.17 15.18 -6.37
CA MET A 443 -6.89 15.85 -6.66
C MET A 443 -7.00 16.89 -7.79
N LEU A 444 -7.70 16.53 -8.86
CA LEU A 444 -7.90 17.41 -10.02
C LEU A 444 -9.02 18.44 -9.78
N GLY A 445 -9.80 18.32 -8.72
CA GLY A 445 -10.95 19.19 -8.45
C GLY A 445 -12.05 19.02 -9.50
N ILE A 446 -12.22 17.82 -10.05
CA ILE A 446 -13.25 17.47 -11.03
C ILE A 446 -14.28 16.49 -10.45
N GLY A 447 -15.44 16.41 -11.05
CA GLY A 447 -16.52 15.57 -10.54
C GLY A 447 -17.39 16.30 -9.52
N GLN A 448 -18.29 15.55 -8.87
CA GLN A 448 -19.24 16.06 -7.89
C GLN A 448 -18.89 15.47 -6.52
N CYS A 449 -18.07 16.19 -5.77
CA CYS A 449 -17.75 15.84 -4.39
C CYS A 449 -18.88 16.31 -3.47
N GLU A 450 -19.49 15.39 -2.74
CA GLU A 450 -20.53 15.69 -1.74
C GLU A 450 -20.06 15.25 -0.35
N GLU A 451 -20.40 16.02 0.66
CA GLU A 451 -20.13 15.64 2.05
C GLU A 451 -20.99 14.44 2.46
N LEU A 452 -20.38 13.42 3.05
CA LEU A 452 -21.07 12.26 3.61
C LEU A 452 -21.82 12.68 4.89
N LYS A 453 -23.14 12.51 4.91
CA LYS A 453 -24.02 12.82 6.03
C LYS A 453 -24.95 11.64 6.34
N GLU A 454 -25.55 11.64 7.52
CA GLU A 454 -26.58 10.66 7.84
C GLU A 454 -27.70 10.69 6.79
N GLY A 455 -28.10 9.51 6.31
CA GLY A 455 -29.13 9.36 5.31
C GLY A 455 -29.03 8.08 4.50
N HIS A 456 -29.92 7.96 3.54
CA HIS A 456 -29.92 6.86 2.57
C HIS A 456 -29.33 7.35 1.24
N TYR A 457 -28.41 6.58 0.70
CA TYR A 457 -27.71 6.89 -0.56
C TYR A 457 -27.96 5.81 -1.60
N VAL A 458 -28.04 6.26 -2.85
CA VAL A 458 -27.87 5.43 -4.04
C VAL A 458 -26.81 6.10 -4.89
N LEU A 459 -25.67 5.45 -5.07
CA LEU A 459 -24.62 5.93 -5.96
C LEU A 459 -24.67 5.19 -7.29
N GLU A 460 -24.70 5.95 -8.36
CA GLU A 460 -24.45 5.49 -9.71
C GLU A 460 -22.94 5.37 -9.94
N PRO A 461 -22.49 4.56 -10.94
CA PRO A 461 -21.09 4.49 -11.30
C PRO A 461 -20.49 5.87 -11.57
N ILE A 462 -19.30 6.13 -11.00
CA ILE A 462 -18.64 7.46 -11.05
C ILE A 462 -18.41 7.97 -12.47
N ASN A 463 -18.25 7.07 -13.44
CA ASN A 463 -18.06 7.42 -14.84
C ASN A 463 -19.29 8.03 -15.51
N LEU A 464 -20.48 7.89 -14.93
CA LEU A 464 -21.71 8.44 -15.50
C LEU A 464 -21.91 9.92 -15.15
N ASN A 465 -21.57 10.31 -13.92
CA ASN A 465 -21.85 11.66 -13.43
C ASN A 465 -20.71 12.28 -12.62
N GLY A 466 -19.64 11.53 -12.35
CA GLY A 466 -18.50 12.00 -11.55
C GLY A 466 -18.80 12.19 -10.07
N ARG A 467 -19.91 11.63 -9.55
CA ARG A 467 -20.33 11.80 -8.16
C ARG A 467 -19.58 10.86 -7.23
N PHE A 468 -19.02 11.43 -6.15
CA PHE A 468 -18.41 10.71 -5.05
C PHE A 468 -18.68 11.44 -3.74
N LEU A 469 -18.53 10.73 -2.63
CA LEU A 469 -18.75 11.27 -1.29
C LEU A 469 -17.44 11.44 -0.57
N ARG A 470 -17.38 12.43 0.31
CA ARG A 470 -16.23 12.71 1.16
C ARG A 470 -16.67 12.84 2.62
N MET A 471 -15.93 12.19 3.52
CA MET A 471 -16.05 12.38 4.96
C MET A 471 -14.73 12.91 5.48
N ASP A 472 -14.70 14.18 5.85
CA ASP A 472 -13.57 14.75 6.59
C ASP A 472 -13.59 14.19 8.03
N THR A 473 -12.39 14.00 8.61
CA THR A 473 -12.25 13.50 9.98
C THR A 473 -11.90 14.65 10.93
N ALA A 474 -11.77 14.33 12.21
CA ALA A 474 -11.29 15.30 13.20
C ALA A 474 -9.80 15.64 13.01
N ASN A 475 -9.05 14.82 12.28
CA ASN A 475 -7.64 15.02 11.96
C ASN A 475 -7.53 15.84 10.67
N GLU A 476 -7.00 17.04 10.73
CA GLU A 476 -6.84 17.90 9.56
C GLU A 476 -5.98 17.21 8.50
N GLY A 477 -6.51 17.08 7.27
CA GLY A 477 -5.84 16.42 6.14
C GLY A 477 -6.13 14.93 6.03
N GLU A 478 -6.81 14.31 6.99
CA GLU A 478 -7.25 12.91 6.92
C GLU A 478 -8.74 12.84 6.59
N TYR A 479 -9.12 12.05 5.60
CA TYR A 479 -10.50 11.94 5.13
C TYR A 479 -10.77 10.64 4.37
N TYR A 480 -12.03 10.31 4.20
CA TYR A 480 -12.47 9.18 3.37
C TYR A 480 -13.13 9.65 2.09
N LEU A 481 -12.91 8.91 1.01
CA LEU A 481 -13.62 9.06 -0.25
C LEU A 481 -14.39 7.78 -0.57
N ILE A 482 -15.59 7.94 -1.14
CA ILE A 482 -16.49 6.83 -1.40
C ILE A 482 -17.09 7.01 -2.79
N GLU A 483 -16.97 5.99 -3.63
CA GLU A 483 -17.50 5.99 -5.00
C GLU A 483 -18.16 4.66 -5.35
N CYS A 484 -19.00 4.67 -6.35
CA CYS A 484 -19.49 3.48 -7.01
C CYS A 484 -18.69 3.19 -8.28
N ARG A 485 -18.16 1.98 -8.41
CA ARG A 485 -17.43 1.50 -9.59
C ARG A 485 -18.24 0.43 -10.33
N THR A 486 -18.08 0.40 -11.64
CA THR A 486 -18.63 -0.66 -12.50
C THR A 486 -17.49 -1.34 -13.26
N ASN A 487 -17.76 -2.48 -13.88
CA ASN A 487 -16.80 -3.19 -14.74
C ASN A 487 -17.17 -3.06 -16.23
N THR A 488 -17.60 -1.87 -16.64
CA THR A 488 -17.96 -1.54 -18.02
C THR A 488 -17.14 -0.36 -18.53
N GLY A 489 -17.21 -0.09 -19.84
CA GLY A 489 -16.44 0.99 -20.43
C GLY A 489 -14.93 0.85 -20.21
N TRP A 490 -14.26 1.89 -19.73
CA TRP A 490 -12.85 1.84 -19.42
C TRP A 490 -12.52 0.92 -18.23
N ASP A 491 -13.49 0.66 -17.33
CA ASP A 491 -13.31 -0.24 -16.19
C ASP A 491 -13.49 -1.73 -16.50
N ILE A 492 -13.78 -2.11 -17.76
CA ILE A 492 -14.07 -3.51 -18.12
C ILE A 492 -12.95 -4.49 -17.74
N TYR A 493 -11.71 -4.03 -17.64
CA TYR A 493 -10.55 -4.84 -17.26
C TYR A 493 -10.14 -4.72 -15.81
N THR A 494 -10.82 -3.92 -14.99
CA THR A 494 -10.57 -3.85 -13.53
C THR A 494 -11.04 -5.12 -12.81
N ARG A 495 -12.04 -5.81 -13.38
CA ARG A 495 -12.61 -7.08 -12.86
C ARG A 495 -13.27 -6.96 -11.49
N CYS A 496 -13.63 -5.77 -11.08
CA CYS A 496 -14.36 -5.51 -9.84
C CYS A 496 -15.45 -4.49 -10.08
N LYS A 497 -16.50 -4.53 -9.24
CA LYS A 497 -17.56 -3.53 -9.20
C LYS A 497 -18.17 -3.46 -7.82
N GLY A 498 -18.71 -2.33 -7.44
CA GLY A 498 -19.33 -2.11 -6.13
C GLY A 498 -18.95 -0.74 -5.57
N LEU A 499 -19.12 -0.59 -4.28
CA LEU A 499 -18.67 0.58 -3.54
C LEU A 499 -17.16 0.46 -3.27
N ALA A 500 -16.38 1.42 -3.70
CA ALA A 500 -14.99 1.60 -3.33
C ALA A 500 -14.92 2.64 -2.21
N ILE A 501 -14.13 2.35 -1.19
CA ILE A 501 -13.88 3.22 -0.05
C ILE A 501 -12.38 3.45 0.04
N TYR A 502 -11.96 4.70 0.12
CA TYR A 502 -10.55 5.08 0.21
C TYR A 502 -10.31 5.87 1.49
N HIS A 503 -9.25 5.54 2.21
CA HIS A 503 -8.75 6.29 3.34
C HIS A 503 -7.57 7.14 2.90
N ILE A 504 -7.70 8.45 2.99
CA ILE A 504 -6.71 9.41 2.50
C ILE A 504 -6.09 10.13 3.67
N ASP A 505 -4.77 10.17 3.70
CA ASP A 505 -4.00 10.95 4.65
C ASP A 505 -3.09 11.96 3.93
N LYS A 506 -3.36 13.23 4.11
CA LYS A 506 -2.55 14.38 3.71
C LYS A 506 -2.21 15.25 4.92
N SER A 507 -2.28 14.67 6.12
CA SER A 507 -2.03 15.37 7.38
C SER A 507 -0.55 15.71 7.58
N ALA A 508 -0.29 16.54 8.58
CA ALA A 508 1.06 16.83 9.05
C ALA A 508 1.64 15.73 9.96
N ASN A 509 0.87 14.64 10.23
CA ASN A 509 1.32 13.55 11.09
C ASN A 509 2.46 12.76 10.45
N LEU A 510 3.46 12.43 11.25
CA LEU A 510 4.61 11.64 10.80
C LEU A 510 4.20 10.19 10.58
N THR A 511 4.54 9.67 9.40
CA THR A 511 4.22 8.30 8.98
C THR A 511 5.45 7.36 9.00
N GLY A 512 6.61 7.89 9.41
CA GLY A 512 7.89 7.17 9.54
C GLY A 512 8.93 7.61 8.52
N TYR A 513 10.08 6.95 8.54
CA TYR A 513 11.26 7.35 7.78
C TYR A 513 11.02 7.43 6.28
N SER A 514 11.49 8.51 5.65
CA SER A 514 11.55 8.69 4.20
C SER A 514 13.01 8.82 3.76
N PRO A 515 13.46 8.01 2.80
CA PRO A 515 14.82 8.16 2.25
C PRO A 515 14.96 9.44 1.41
N VAL A 516 13.87 10.03 0.91
CA VAL A 516 13.89 11.30 0.18
C VAL A 516 14.23 12.46 1.11
N TYR A 517 13.60 12.50 2.29
CA TYR A 517 13.84 13.55 3.29
C TYR A 517 14.96 13.23 4.28
N GLU A 518 15.47 11.98 4.32
CA GLU A 518 16.47 11.46 5.28
C GLU A 518 16.04 11.62 6.76
N ARG A 519 14.72 11.61 7.00
CA ARG A 519 14.07 11.70 8.31
C ARG A 519 12.66 11.16 8.21
N ASP A 520 11.96 11.09 9.33
CA ASP A 520 10.52 10.83 9.31
C ASP A 520 9.82 11.94 8.52
N ALA A 521 8.96 11.52 7.59
CA ALA A 521 8.15 12.40 6.76
C ALA A 521 6.69 12.35 7.21
N SER A 522 6.02 13.49 7.05
CA SER A 522 4.57 13.55 7.22
C SER A 522 3.84 12.94 6.02
N ALA A 523 2.56 12.62 6.21
CA ALA A 523 1.72 12.18 5.11
C ALA A 523 1.70 13.22 3.97
N ALA A 524 1.54 14.51 4.28
CA ALA A 524 1.59 15.59 3.28
C ALA A 524 2.92 15.62 2.49
N GLU A 525 4.05 15.38 3.16
CA GLU A 525 5.36 15.31 2.51
C GLU A 525 5.46 14.12 1.57
N ARG A 526 4.85 12.97 1.90
CA ARG A 526 4.85 11.80 1.01
C ARG A 526 4.11 12.06 -0.30
N TRP A 527 3.01 12.79 -0.26
CA TRP A 527 2.34 13.25 -1.48
C TRP A 527 3.24 14.14 -2.34
N THR A 528 4.04 15.01 -1.69
CA THR A 528 4.96 15.91 -2.38
C THR A 528 6.16 15.17 -3.00
N SER A 529 6.62 14.09 -2.37
CA SER A 529 7.79 13.31 -2.83
C SER A 529 7.44 12.11 -3.69
N ASN A 530 6.16 11.94 -4.05
CA ASN A 530 5.67 10.75 -4.76
C ASN A 530 5.98 9.44 -4.01
N GLU A 531 5.81 9.47 -2.68
CA GLU A 531 5.96 8.32 -1.78
C GLU A 531 4.61 7.96 -1.13
N VAL A 532 3.49 8.17 -1.82
CA VAL A 532 2.12 8.12 -1.29
C VAL A 532 1.85 6.78 -0.60
N ASN A 533 2.14 5.68 -1.27
CA ASN A 533 1.85 4.33 -0.79
C ASN A 533 3.12 3.47 -0.60
N CYS A 534 4.24 4.08 -0.19
CA CYS A 534 5.48 3.32 0.08
C CYS A 534 5.44 2.50 1.37
N ARG A 535 4.53 2.80 2.29
CA ARG A 535 4.48 2.13 3.61
C ARG A 535 3.23 1.27 3.75
N PRO A 536 3.37 -0.07 3.76
CA PRO A 536 2.21 -0.97 3.90
C PRO A 536 1.42 -0.76 5.19
N GLN A 537 2.08 -0.28 6.26
CA GLN A 537 1.45 -0.03 7.55
C GLN A 537 0.75 1.34 7.63
N HIS A 538 0.95 2.20 6.64
CA HIS A 538 0.34 3.54 6.56
C HIS A 538 0.38 4.04 5.12
N GLN A 539 -0.49 3.49 4.29
CA GLN A 539 -0.69 3.98 2.92
C GLN A 539 -1.45 5.30 2.98
N CYS A 540 -0.88 6.37 2.40
CA CYS A 540 -1.53 7.70 2.42
C CYS A 540 -2.72 7.81 1.46
N ALA A 541 -2.91 6.82 0.60
CA ALA A 541 -4.08 6.62 -0.24
C ALA A 541 -4.42 5.13 -0.23
N ASP A 542 -5.11 4.68 0.79
CA ASP A 542 -5.42 3.28 1.05
C ASP A 542 -6.81 2.93 0.52
N MET A 543 -6.95 1.82 -0.19
CA MET A 543 -8.26 1.27 -0.54
C MET A 543 -8.70 0.32 0.56
N ILE A 544 -9.78 0.64 1.24
CA ILE A 544 -10.34 -0.23 2.28
C ILE A 544 -11.09 -1.39 1.61
N GLU A 545 -10.47 -2.55 1.58
CA GLU A 545 -11.05 -3.76 1.03
C GLU A 545 -12.28 -4.19 1.83
N SER A 546 -13.25 -4.78 1.15
CA SER A 546 -14.45 -5.30 1.82
C SER A 546 -14.18 -6.54 2.67
N LEU A 547 -12.98 -7.11 2.61
CA LEU A 547 -12.55 -8.28 3.37
C LEU A 547 -11.12 -8.08 3.87
N ASP A 548 -10.91 -8.12 5.19
CA ASP A 548 -9.57 -8.17 5.77
C ASP A 548 -8.75 -9.30 5.16
N ASN A 549 -7.52 -9.03 4.79
CA ASN A 549 -6.64 -9.97 4.09
C ASN A 549 -7.20 -10.41 2.72
N ALA A 550 -7.80 -9.50 1.95
CA ALA A 550 -8.19 -9.76 0.58
C ALA A 550 -6.97 -10.25 -0.23
N ASN A 551 -7.18 -11.33 -1.00
CA ASN A 551 -6.14 -11.92 -1.86
C ASN A 551 -6.52 -11.88 -3.33
N TYR A 552 -7.74 -11.48 -3.62
CA TYR A 552 -8.30 -11.44 -4.98
C TYR A 552 -9.04 -10.13 -5.21
N ILE A 553 -8.91 -9.59 -6.40
CA ILE A 553 -9.54 -8.33 -6.81
C ILE A 553 -11.09 -8.34 -6.67
N SER A 554 -11.71 -9.50 -6.65
CA SER A 554 -13.15 -9.63 -6.40
C SER A 554 -13.56 -9.39 -4.93
N GLN A 555 -12.59 -9.25 -4.02
CA GLN A 555 -12.80 -9.12 -2.57
C GLN A 555 -12.62 -7.69 -2.07
N ILE A 556 -12.32 -6.75 -2.96
CA ILE A 556 -11.95 -5.38 -2.55
C ILE A 556 -13.16 -4.43 -2.52
N MET A 557 -14.15 -4.62 -3.38
CA MET A 557 -15.33 -3.75 -3.44
C MET A 557 -16.44 -4.24 -2.52
N TRP A 558 -17.16 -3.30 -1.93
CA TRP A 558 -18.32 -3.56 -1.09
C TRP A 558 -19.64 -3.65 -1.88
N PRO A 559 -20.58 -4.55 -1.50
CA PRO A 559 -20.42 -5.56 -0.47
C PRO A 559 -19.71 -6.81 -1.00
N TYR A 560 -19.09 -7.59 -0.11
CA TYR A 560 -18.55 -8.90 -0.46
C TYR A 560 -18.99 -9.97 0.57
N GLY A 561 -19.60 -11.04 0.09
CA GLY A 561 -20.12 -12.11 0.95
C GLY A 561 -21.14 -11.60 1.96
N LYS A 562 -20.80 -11.62 3.24
CA LYS A 562 -21.62 -11.07 4.33
C LYS A 562 -21.19 -9.67 4.77
N ASN A 563 -20.08 -9.18 4.26
CA ASN A 563 -19.57 -7.86 4.60
C ASN A 563 -20.32 -6.80 3.78
N ASN A 564 -21.34 -6.26 4.38
CA ASN A 564 -22.21 -5.23 3.83
C ASN A 564 -22.35 -4.02 4.76
N SER A 565 -21.44 -3.88 5.70
CA SER A 565 -21.42 -2.74 6.63
C SER A 565 -19.99 -2.40 6.99
N PHE A 566 -19.66 -1.11 6.94
CA PHE A 566 -18.38 -0.56 7.30
C PHE A 566 -18.58 0.40 8.46
N THR A 567 -18.22 -0.06 9.65
CA THR A 567 -18.49 0.60 10.94
C THR A 567 -17.23 0.55 11.80
N PRO A 568 -17.09 1.35 12.84
CA PRO A 568 -15.99 1.21 13.78
C PRO A 568 -15.85 -0.19 14.42
N GLN A 569 -16.91 -1.01 14.42
CA GLN A 569 -16.91 -2.36 15.00
C GLN A 569 -16.85 -3.47 13.94
N SER A 570 -16.85 -3.14 12.65
CA SER A 570 -16.74 -4.14 11.58
C SER A 570 -15.28 -4.59 11.39
N SER A 571 -15.09 -5.63 10.57
CA SER A 571 -13.79 -6.08 10.08
C SER A 571 -13.85 -6.17 8.55
N PRO A 572 -13.18 -5.25 7.83
CA PRO A 572 -12.34 -4.14 8.32
C PRO A 572 -13.13 -3.08 9.10
N SER A 573 -12.40 -2.30 9.90
CA SER A 573 -12.95 -1.34 10.85
C SER A 573 -12.88 0.09 10.28
N PHE A 574 -13.96 0.86 10.46
CA PHE A 574 -14.01 2.26 10.07
C PHE A 574 -13.35 3.13 11.13
N THR A 575 -12.03 3.24 11.05
CA THR A 575 -11.19 3.94 12.05
C THR A 575 -10.22 4.89 11.38
N LEU A 576 -9.85 5.94 12.08
CA LEU A 576 -8.82 6.90 11.69
C LEU A 576 -7.42 6.32 11.96
N TRP A 577 -6.38 6.94 11.43
CA TRP A 577 -4.99 6.53 11.66
C TRP A 577 -4.53 6.66 13.12
N ASP A 578 -5.18 7.48 13.93
CA ASP A 578 -4.94 7.55 15.37
C ASP A 578 -5.64 6.43 16.16
N GLY A 579 -6.35 5.55 15.47
CA GLY A 579 -7.12 4.45 16.02
C GLY A 579 -8.53 4.85 16.50
N SER A 580 -8.92 6.12 16.40
CA SER A 580 -10.27 6.55 16.76
C SER A 580 -11.32 6.06 15.75
N GLY A 581 -12.52 5.73 16.23
CA GLY A 581 -13.61 5.31 15.36
C GLY A 581 -14.19 6.47 14.56
N ALA A 582 -14.52 6.21 13.29
CA ALA A 582 -15.20 7.19 12.46
C ALA A 582 -16.55 7.60 13.07
N PRO A 583 -16.94 8.88 12.96
CA PRO A 583 -18.19 9.38 13.56
C PRO A 583 -19.44 8.87 12.85
N LEU A 584 -19.30 8.33 11.63
CA LEU A 584 -20.37 7.76 10.83
C LEU A 584 -20.08 6.28 10.54
N SER A 585 -21.15 5.51 10.38
CA SER A 585 -21.15 4.11 9.95
C SER A 585 -21.90 3.97 8.63
N ILE A 586 -21.38 3.16 7.73
CA ILE A 586 -22.04 2.80 6.46
C ILE A 586 -22.61 1.41 6.62
N THR A 587 -23.92 1.26 6.47
CA THR A 587 -24.63 0.00 6.70
C THR A 587 -25.52 -0.37 5.52
N ASP A 588 -25.94 -1.62 5.49
CA ASP A 588 -26.87 -2.16 4.48
C ASP A 588 -26.38 -1.91 3.04
N ILE A 589 -25.08 -2.05 2.81
CA ILE A 589 -24.50 -1.89 1.48
C ILE A 589 -25.04 -2.98 0.57
N LEU A 590 -25.71 -2.57 -0.51
CA LEU A 590 -26.37 -3.47 -1.45
C LEU A 590 -26.07 -3.06 -2.90
N GLN A 591 -25.60 -4.02 -3.69
CA GLN A 591 -25.43 -3.84 -5.13
C GLN A 591 -26.79 -3.95 -5.82
N ILE A 592 -27.20 -2.92 -6.55
CA ILE A 592 -28.47 -2.85 -7.32
C ILE A 592 -28.16 -2.59 -8.79
N GLY A 593 -28.02 -3.63 -9.58
CA GLY A 593 -27.53 -3.51 -10.95
C GLY A 593 -26.09 -2.99 -10.96
N ASP A 594 -25.86 -1.83 -11.58
CA ASP A 594 -24.57 -1.15 -11.57
C ASP A 594 -24.46 -0.11 -10.44
N ASN A 595 -25.57 0.23 -9.77
CA ASN A 595 -25.60 1.17 -8.65
C ASN A 595 -25.33 0.46 -7.32
N VAL A 596 -24.92 1.22 -6.31
CA VAL A 596 -24.80 0.75 -4.93
C VAL A 596 -25.69 1.59 -4.02
N SER A 597 -26.52 0.94 -3.22
CA SER A 597 -27.36 1.54 -2.20
C SER A 597 -26.79 1.25 -0.81
N PHE A 598 -26.87 2.20 0.11
CA PHE A 598 -26.43 2.03 1.50
C PHE A 598 -27.06 3.09 2.41
N ASN A 599 -27.02 2.83 3.71
CA ASN A 599 -27.40 3.79 4.74
C ASN A 599 -26.14 4.35 5.41
N VAL A 600 -26.20 5.62 5.79
CA VAL A 600 -25.21 6.27 6.64
C VAL A 600 -25.91 6.68 7.93
N VAL A 601 -25.37 6.20 9.03
CA VAL A 601 -25.91 6.48 10.37
C VAL A 601 -24.76 6.99 11.25
N LYS A 602 -25.13 7.70 12.32
CA LYS A 602 -24.14 8.07 13.33
C LYS A 602 -23.57 6.80 13.95
N SER A 603 -22.25 6.72 14.09
CA SER A 603 -21.60 5.60 14.78
C SER A 603 -22.07 5.54 16.23
N GLU A 604 -22.42 4.36 16.69
CA GLU A 604 -22.65 4.17 18.10
C GLU A 604 -21.35 4.43 18.85
N SER A 605 -21.39 5.28 19.86
CA SER A 605 -20.26 5.46 20.75
C SER A 605 -20.01 4.12 21.42
N ALA A 606 -18.95 3.41 21.02
CA ALA A 606 -18.51 2.28 21.79
C ALA A 606 -18.15 2.82 23.17
N ASN A 607 -18.86 2.37 24.22
CA ASN A 607 -18.38 2.55 25.58
C ASN A 607 -17.18 1.63 25.74
N PRO A 608 -15.96 2.16 25.81
CA PRO A 608 -14.80 1.29 25.99
C PRO A 608 -14.93 0.54 27.31
N GLU A 609 -14.50 -0.70 27.28
CA GLU A 609 -14.48 -1.54 28.47
C GLU A 609 -13.63 -0.91 29.57
N LYS A 610 -13.90 -1.32 30.81
CA LYS A 610 -13.16 -0.86 31.97
C LYS A 610 -12.55 -2.04 32.72
N ALA A 611 -11.32 -1.88 33.18
CA ALA A 611 -10.69 -2.86 34.05
C ALA A 611 -11.30 -2.83 35.44
N ILE A 612 -11.75 -4.00 35.90
CA ILE A 612 -12.35 -4.22 37.23
C ILE A 612 -11.70 -5.42 37.94
N ASP A 613 -11.98 -5.65 39.20
CA ASP A 613 -11.50 -6.81 39.98
C ASP A 613 -9.98 -6.99 39.95
N ILE A 614 -9.22 -5.92 40.09
CA ILE A 614 -7.77 -5.95 39.96
C ILE A 614 -7.10 -6.66 41.13
N ARG A 615 -6.33 -7.69 40.84
CA ARG A 615 -5.52 -8.46 41.80
C ARG A 615 -4.05 -8.27 41.51
N ARG A 616 -3.23 -8.29 42.57
CA ARG A 616 -1.81 -7.96 42.50
C ARG A 616 -1.01 -8.98 43.31
N ASP A 617 -0.12 -9.67 42.65
CA ASP A 617 0.84 -10.57 43.26
C ASP A 617 2.24 -9.95 43.13
N ILE A 618 2.70 -9.31 44.21
CA ILE A 618 3.88 -8.44 44.18
C ILE A 618 5.07 -9.16 44.88
N TYR A 619 6.19 -9.16 44.18
CA TYR A 619 7.45 -9.75 44.58
C TYR A 619 8.55 -8.69 44.68
N GLN A 620 9.82 -9.08 44.75
CA GLN A 620 10.94 -8.15 44.90
C GLN A 620 11.26 -7.44 43.56
N ASP A 621 11.26 -8.20 42.48
CA ASP A 621 11.65 -7.80 41.11
C ASP A 621 10.60 -8.15 40.05
N THR A 622 9.49 -8.72 40.50
CA THR A 622 8.41 -9.19 39.62
C THR A 622 7.07 -8.80 40.21
N ALA A 623 6.11 -8.46 39.36
CA ALA A 623 4.71 -8.29 39.73
C ALA A 623 3.82 -9.05 38.74
N ILE A 624 2.76 -9.68 39.22
CA ILE A 624 1.71 -10.28 38.40
C ILE A 624 0.43 -9.53 38.69
N ILE A 625 -0.11 -8.89 37.68
CA ILE A 625 -1.35 -8.14 37.80
C ILE A 625 -2.42 -8.89 37.01
N GLN A 626 -3.54 -9.15 37.66
CA GLN A 626 -4.72 -9.79 37.04
C GLN A 626 -5.90 -8.86 37.18
N TRP A 627 -6.75 -8.83 36.19
CA TRP A 627 -8.01 -8.08 36.24
C TRP A 627 -9.08 -8.73 35.35
N LYS A 628 -10.29 -8.25 35.48
CA LYS A 628 -11.38 -8.54 34.55
C LYS A 628 -11.78 -7.28 33.82
N THR A 629 -12.47 -7.42 32.71
CA THR A 629 -13.24 -6.33 32.11
C THR A 629 -14.66 -6.34 32.65
N ASP A 630 -15.31 -5.18 32.64
CA ASP A 630 -16.73 -5.01 32.98
C ASP A 630 -17.67 -5.60 31.90
N VAL A 631 -17.15 -5.97 30.73
CA VAL A 631 -17.86 -6.68 29.66
C VAL A 631 -17.58 -8.19 29.74
N PRO A 632 -18.51 -8.99 30.29
CA PRO A 632 -18.32 -10.43 30.41
C PRO A 632 -18.16 -11.08 29.04
N GLY A 633 -17.13 -11.91 28.90
CA GLY A 633 -16.89 -12.64 27.66
C GLY A 633 -16.08 -11.89 26.60
N SER A 634 -15.71 -10.66 26.85
CA SER A 634 -14.87 -9.89 25.93
C SER A 634 -13.50 -10.52 25.70
N THR A 635 -13.00 -10.37 24.46
CA THR A 635 -11.63 -10.73 24.06
C THR A 635 -10.85 -9.53 23.57
N SER A 636 -11.38 -8.31 23.70
CA SER A 636 -10.71 -7.06 23.31
C SER A 636 -9.34 -6.95 23.96
N PRO A 637 -8.30 -6.47 23.27
CA PRO A 637 -7.00 -6.24 23.85
C PRO A 637 -7.07 -5.10 24.89
N ALA A 638 -6.37 -5.27 26.01
CA ALA A 638 -6.14 -4.20 26.98
C ALA A 638 -4.77 -3.58 26.71
N PHE A 639 -4.65 -2.27 26.90
CA PHE A 639 -3.42 -1.51 26.75
C PHE A 639 -2.91 -1.08 28.11
N ILE A 640 -1.62 -1.21 28.34
CA ILE A 640 -1.00 -0.84 29.60
C ILE A 640 0.23 0.04 29.42
N LEU A 641 0.37 1.02 30.30
CA LEU A 641 1.56 1.83 30.49
C LEU A 641 2.06 1.61 31.92
N ILE A 642 3.37 1.49 32.13
CA ILE A 642 3.95 1.31 33.45
C ILE A 642 5.16 2.23 33.62
N GLY A 643 5.32 2.76 34.83
CA GLY A 643 6.47 3.58 35.21
C GLY A 643 6.72 3.57 36.71
N GLU A 644 7.94 3.90 37.14
CA GLU A 644 8.22 4.23 38.53
C GLU A 644 7.43 5.49 38.91
N LYS A 645 6.81 5.51 40.08
CA LYS A 645 6.02 6.66 40.53
C LYS A 645 6.83 7.96 40.45
N GLY A 646 6.34 8.91 39.70
CA GLY A 646 6.97 10.23 39.50
C GLY A 646 8.05 10.25 38.40
N LYS A 647 8.18 9.20 37.61
CA LYS A 647 9.03 9.17 36.41
C LYS A 647 8.20 8.92 35.17
N SER A 648 8.83 9.09 33.99
CA SER A 648 8.21 8.77 32.69
C SER A 648 7.81 7.31 32.64
N GLU A 649 6.68 7.04 32.00
CA GLU A 649 6.17 5.71 31.72
C GLU A 649 6.95 5.06 30.58
N THR A 650 6.95 3.74 30.53
CA THR A 650 7.49 2.97 29.39
C THR A 650 6.53 3.02 28.22
N GLY A 651 6.97 2.56 27.05
CA GLY A 651 6.08 2.39 25.89
C GLY A 651 4.86 1.52 26.22
N GLU A 652 3.78 1.74 25.51
CA GLU A 652 2.53 1.03 25.67
C GLU A 652 2.68 -0.46 25.32
N MET A 653 2.05 -1.32 26.09
CA MET A 653 2.07 -2.78 25.91
C MET A 653 0.65 -3.31 25.74
N THR A 654 0.44 -4.18 24.77
CA THR A 654 -0.83 -4.85 24.54
C THR A 654 -0.95 -6.14 25.32
N VAL A 655 -2.07 -6.34 26.00
CA VAL A 655 -2.38 -7.56 26.80
C VAL A 655 -3.67 -8.19 26.30
N ASN A 656 -3.55 -9.36 25.70
CA ASN A 656 -4.72 -10.12 25.27
C ASN A 656 -5.35 -10.92 26.40
N ALA A 657 -6.66 -11.11 26.36
CA ALA A 657 -7.37 -11.96 27.29
C ALA A 657 -6.82 -13.41 27.25
N PHE A 658 -6.54 -14.00 28.40
CA PHE A 658 -6.18 -15.43 28.49
C PHE A 658 -7.40 -16.34 28.60
N GLU A 659 -8.51 -15.82 29.12
CA GLU A 659 -9.86 -16.37 29.09
C GLU A 659 -10.81 -15.18 28.78
N PRO A 660 -11.95 -15.38 28.11
CA PRO A 660 -12.89 -14.32 27.83
C PRO A 660 -13.19 -13.45 29.07
N GLY A 661 -12.97 -12.16 28.98
CA GLY A 661 -13.14 -11.19 30.07
C GLY A 661 -12.08 -11.21 31.18
N LYS A 662 -10.99 -11.99 31.04
CA LYS A 662 -9.92 -12.10 32.05
C LYS A 662 -8.54 -11.85 31.47
N TYR A 663 -7.77 -11.05 32.15
CA TYR A 663 -6.45 -10.58 31.73
C TYR A 663 -5.41 -10.79 32.83
N ALA A 664 -4.17 -11.00 32.41
CA ALA A 664 -3.04 -11.07 33.31
C ALA A 664 -1.76 -10.61 32.61
N ILE A 665 -0.92 -9.89 33.35
CA ILE A 665 0.42 -9.56 32.90
C ILE A 665 1.44 -9.90 33.98
N ARG A 666 2.59 -10.42 33.57
CA ARG A 666 3.76 -10.60 34.39
C ARG A 666 4.81 -9.55 34.01
N LEU A 667 5.15 -8.72 34.98
CA LEU A 667 6.14 -7.66 34.85
C LEU A 667 7.42 -8.14 35.57
N GLU A 668 8.52 -8.20 34.85
CA GLU A 668 9.82 -8.67 35.36
C GLU A 668 10.88 -7.54 35.33
N GLY A 669 12.00 -7.74 36.04
CA GLY A 669 13.08 -6.76 36.07
C GLY A 669 12.77 -5.48 36.86
N LEU A 670 11.75 -5.51 37.71
CA LEU A 670 11.37 -4.38 38.54
C LEU A 670 12.42 -4.17 39.65
N LYS A 671 12.64 -2.93 40.06
CA LYS A 671 13.54 -2.59 41.16
C LYS A 671 12.89 -2.94 42.48
N PRO A 672 13.60 -3.58 43.42
CA PRO A 672 13.08 -3.85 44.78
C PRO A 672 12.75 -2.55 45.53
N ALA A 673 11.80 -2.68 46.46
CA ALA A 673 11.33 -1.58 47.33
C ALA A 673 10.92 -0.31 46.55
N THR A 674 10.45 -0.47 45.33
CA THR A 674 10.12 0.61 44.43
C THR A 674 8.60 0.65 44.16
N THR A 675 8.02 1.83 44.15
CA THR A 675 6.60 2.02 43.83
C THR A 675 6.43 2.27 42.32
N TYR A 676 5.55 1.52 41.72
CA TYR A 676 5.16 1.61 40.33
C TYR A 676 3.71 2.08 40.21
N THR A 677 3.43 2.78 39.14
CA THR A 677 2.08 3.05 38.64
C THR A 677 1.91 2.35 37.29
N MET A 678 0.88 1.55 37.16
CA MET A 678 0.45 0.94 35.91
C MET A 678 -0.92 1.53 35.55
N LYS A 679 -1.08 1.94 34.31
CA LYS A 679 -2.34 2.40 33.76
C LYS A 679 -2.89 1.31 32.87
N ILE A 680 -4.16 0.98 33.00
CA ILE A 680 -4.87 0.02 32.16
C ILE A 680 -6.01 0.77 31.48
N HIS A 681 -6.12 0.63 30.19
CA HIS A 681 -7.30 1.09 29.45
C HIS A 681 -7.64 0.09 28.33
N TYR A 682 -8.83 0.21 27.82
CA TYR A 682 -9.31 -0.46 26.62
C TYR A 682 -9.60 0.59 25.58
N GLU A 683 -9.53 0.18 24.33
CA GLU A 683 -9.94 1.01 23.22
C GLU A 683 -11.04 0.29 22.47
N ALA A 684 -12.10 1.02 22.18
CA ALA A 684 -13.17 0.53 21.35
C ALA A 684 -13.41 1.54 20.24
N SER A 685 -13.23 1.14 19.00
CA SER A 685 -13.36 2.01 17.84
C SER A 685 -12.51 3.29 17.93
N GLY A 686 -11.28 3.14 18.47
CA GLY A 686 -10.34 4.24 18.68
C GLY A 686 -10.73 5.23 19.78
N VAL A 687 -11.84 5.01 20.48
CA VAL A 687 -12.15 5.76 21.70
C VAL A 687 -11.42 5.11 22.86
N LYS A 688 -10.51 5.86 23.47
CA LYS A 688 -9.80 5.43 24.68
C LYS A 688 -10.75 5.46 25.86
N GLY A 689 -10.88 4.30 26.51
CA GLY A 689 -11.70 4.14 27.70
C GLY A 689 -11.14 4.78 28.95
N GLU A 690 -11.88 4.63 30.04
CA GLU A 690 -11.45 5.09 31.36
C GLU A 690 -10.11 4.46 31.73
N VAL A 691 -9.11 5.28 32.00
CA VAL A 691 -7.78 4.83 32.43
C VAL A 691 -7.83 4.44 33.90
N VAL A 692 -7.66 3.16 34.17
CA VAL A 692 -7.62 2.62 35.53
C VAL A 692 -6.18 2.59 36.02
N ASN A 693 -5.90 3.37 37.08
CA ASN A 693 -4.58 3.48 37.68
C ASN A 693 -4.37 2.38 38.73
N VAL A 694 -3.34 1.57 38.55
CA VAL A 694 -2.95 0.49 39.48
C VAL A 694 -1.61 0.83 40.09
N GLN A 695 -1.62 1.25 41.37
CA GLN A 695 -0.36 1.48 42.09
C GLN A 695 0.02 0.24 42.91
N PHE A 696 1.30 -0.14 42.82
CA PHE A 696 1.86 -1.22 43.64
C PHE A 696 3.33 -0.93 44.01
N SER A 697 3.83 -1.59 45.08
CA SER A 697 5.22 -1.45 45.50
C SER A 697 5.86 -2.83 45.56
N THR A 698 7.00 -3.00 44.92
CA THR A 698 7.80 -4.21 45.04
C THR A 698 8.31 -4.40 46.47
N LYS A 699 8.48 -5.65 46.87
CA LYS A 699 8.95 -5.98 48.22
C LYS A 699 10.41 -5.61 48.39
N LYS A 700 10.79 -5.30 49.65
CA LYS A 700 12.20 -5.15 50.00
C LYS A 700 12.87 -6.52 49.93
N ILE A 701 14.15 -6.56 49.61
CA ILE A 701 14.97 -7.77 49.72
C ILE A 701 15.08 -8.09 51.21
N TYR A 702 14.32 -9.08 51.69
CA TYR A 702 14.46 -9.63 53.01
C TYR A 702 15.32 -10.88 52.92
N ARG A 703 16.59 -10.78 53.25
CA ARG A 703 17.66 -11.77 53.26
C ARG A 703 18.31 -12.08 51.89
N GLU A 704 19.63 -11.98 51.87
CA GLU A 704 20.47 -12.87 51.09
C GLU A 704 20.24 -14.28 51.64
N GLY A 705 19.29 -15.03 51.11
CA GLY A 705 18.84 -16.32 51.59
C GLY A 705 18.39 -17.22 50.46
N TYR A 706 18.22 -18.50 50.75
CA TYR A 706 17.90 -19.57 49.81
C TYR A 706 16.66 -19.25 48.92
N PRO A 707 16.72 -19.60 47.64
CA PRO A 707 15.57 -19.45 46.77
C PRO A 707 14.39 -20.33 47.20
N PHE A 708 13.18 -19.91 46.97
CA PHE A 708 11.98 -20.70 47.27
C PHE A 708 10.85 -20.45 46.26
N ILE A 709 10.00 -21.49 46.08
CA ILE A 709 8.79 -21.39 45.22
C ILE A 709 7.72 -20.58 45.96
N PHE A 710 7.30 -19.50 45.40
CA PHE A 710 6.35 -18.58 46.00
C PHE A 710 4.90 -18.93 45.63
N LEU A 711 4.02 -19.11 46.61
CA LEU A 711 2.64 -19.55 46.45
C LEU A 711 1.63 -18.75 47.29
N ASN A 712 2.04 -17.65 47.91
CA ASN A 712 1.23 -16.98 48.94
C ASN A 712 0.00 -16.24 48.39
N THR A 713 -0.13 -16.15 47.08
CA THR A 713 -1.18 -15.37 46.40
C THR A 713 -2.26 -16.24 45.83
N VAL A 714 -2.07 -17.55 45.80
CA VAL A 714 -3.08 -18.48 45.30
C VAL A 714 -4.10 -18.75 46.38
N LYS A 715 -5.39 -18.48 46.15
CA LYS A 715 -6.47 -18.72 47.10
C LYS A 715 -6.46 -20.19 47.52
N ARG A 716 -6.57 -20.44 48.83
CA ARG A 716 -6.61 -21.77 49.39
C ARG A 716 -7.96 -22.03 50.06
N ASN A 717 -8.35 -23.27 50.12
CA ASN A 717 -9.47 -23.71 50.90
C ASN A 717 -9.10 -23.59 52.42
N GLU A 718 -10.09 -23.67 53.32
CA GLU A 718 -9.91 -23.58 54.77
C GLU A 718 -8.92 -24.62 55.28
N ASP A 719 -8.84 -25.80 54.66
CA ASP A 719 -7.92 -26.87 55.02
C ASP A 719 -6.49 -26.71 54.43
N GLY A 720 -6.21 -25.57 53.83
CA GLY A 720 -4.91 -25.25 53.22
C GLY A 720 -4.67 -25.86 51.83
N SER A 721 -5.60 -26.65 51.29
CA SER A 721 -5.54 -27.19 49.93
C SER A 721 -5.83 -26.11 48.88
N PHE A 722 -5.49 -26.38 47.64
CA PHE A 722 -5.82 -25.50 46.50
C PHE A 722 -7.11 -25.99 45.82
N PRO A 723 -8.02 -25.10 45.41
CA PRO A 723 -9.12 -25.49 44.54
C PRO A 723 -8.60 -26.06 43.21
N ALA A 724 -9.25 -27.08 42.68
CA ALA A 724 -8.93 -27.61 41.36
C ALA A 724 -9.04 -26.51 40.30
N GLY A 725 -8.08 -26.43 39.41
CA GLY A 725 -7.99 -25.37 38.43
C GLY A 725 -7.30 -24.08 38.87
N SER A 726 -6.76 -24.04 40.09
CA SER A 726 -5.96 -22.91 40.60
C SER A 726 -4.81 -22.60 39.65
N MET A 727 -4.60 -21.33 39.35
CA MET A 727 -3.49 -20.84 38.52
C MET A 727 -2.29 -20.56 39.44
N LEU A 728 -1.22 -21.34 39.30
CA LEU A 728 0.02 -21.19 40.05
C LEU A 728 0.98 -20.28 39.32
N PRO A 729 1.49 -19.21 39.92
CA PRO A 729 2.60 -18.45 39.34
C PRO A 729 3.89 -19.32 39.49
N LEU A 730 4.54 -19.62 38.37
CA LEU A 730 5.86 -20.28 38.39
C LEU A 730 6.94 -19.23 38.66
N VAL A 731 7.04 -18.81 39.89
CA VAL A 731 7.97 -17.76 40.34
C VAL A 731 8.86 -18.27 41.46
N LEU A 732 10.15 -17.98 41.35
CA LEU A 732 11.14 -18.13 42.45
C LEU A 732 11.41 -16.77 43.07
N LEU A 733 11.48 -16.74 44.40
CA LEU A 733 12.02 -15.62 45.17
C LEU A 733 13.41 -15.94 45.67
N ASN A 734 14.23 -14.90 45.85
CA ASN A 734 15.65 -14.98 46.32
C ASN A 734 16.59 -15.74 45.35
N ALA A 735 16.23 -15.94 44.10
CA ALA A 735 17.08 -16.54 43.08
C ALA A 735 17.83 -15.46 42.29
N ASN A 736 18.84 -14.85 42.86
CA ASN A 736 19.68 -13.88 42.20
C ASN A 736 20.75 -14.57 41.32
N LYS A 737 21.00 -14.03 40.12
CA LYS A 737 22.09 -14.48 39.22
C LYS A 737 21.93 -15.90 38.67
N PHE A 738 20.72 -16.37 38.43
CA PHE A 738 20.48 -17.60 37.69
C PHE A 738 20.51 -17.38 36.17
N LYS A 739 20.90 -18.42 35.44
CA LYS A 739 20.91 -18.45 33.96
C LYS A 739 19.57 -18.93 33.42
N ALA A 740 18.96 -19.91 34.06
CA ALA A 740 17.70 -20.50 33.66
C ALA A 740 17.01 -21.20 34.87
N VAL A 741 15.70 -21.32 34.78
CA VAL A 741 14.89 -22.15 35.71
C VAL A 741 14.02 -23.07 34.86
N GLU A 742 14.12 -24.36 35.15
CA GLU A 742 13.25 -25.38 34.57
C GLU A 742 12.23 -25.83 35.61
N TRP A 743 10.97 -25.95 35.18
CA TRP A 743 9.89 -26.34 36.09
C TRP A 743 9.35 -27.72 35.75
N TYR A 744 9.03 -28.47 36.80
CA TYR A 744 8.53 -29.84 36.71
C TYR A 744 7.33 -30.03 37.64
N MET A 745 6.38 -30.89 37.24
CA MET A 745 5.29 -31.43 38.01
C MET A 745 5.40 -32.95 38.04
N ASP A 746 5.61 -33.54 39.19
CA ASP A 746 5.85 -34.98 39.34
C ASP A 746 6.90 -35.51 38.34
N ASP A 747 8.04 -34.80 38.25
CA ASP A 747 9.18 -35.06 37.34
C ASP A 747 8.92 -34.91 35.83
N ARG A 748 7.75 -34.43 35.44
CA ARG A 748 7.47 -34.08 34.05
C ARG A 748 7.65 -32.57 33.90
N SER A 749 8.40 -32.16 32.86
CA SER A 749 8.58 -30.75 32.52
C SER A 749 7.25 -30.06 32.31
N ILE A 750 7.09 -28.88 32.87
CA ILE A 750 5.94 -28.00 32.68
C ILE A 750 6.42 -26.64 32.23
N ILE A 751 5.60 -25.98 31.43
CA ILE A 751 5.85 -24.65 30.92
C ILE A 751 4.71 -23.78 31.45
N ALA A 752 5.04 -22.60 31.92
CA ALA A 752 4.05 -21.58 32.22
C ALA A 752 3.34 -21.15 30.94
N ASP A 753 2.09 -20.78 31.06
CA ASP A 753 1.38 -20.10 29.95
C ASP A 753 2.04 -18.74 29.65
N LYS A 754 1.57 -18.08 28.60
CA LYS A 754 2.10 -16.77 28.18
C LYS A 754 2.05 -15.68 29.28
N ASN A 755 1.31 -15.89 30.33
CA ASN A 755 1.16 -14.98 31.46
C ASN A 755 1.99 -15.42 32.68
N GLY A 756 2.79 -16.46 32.57
CA GLY A 756 3.65 -16.98 33.65
C GLY A 756 2.95 -17.88 34.63
N TYR A 757 1.77 -18.42 34.33
CA TYR A 757 0.99 -19.29 35.20
C TYR A 757 0.95 -20.74 34.71
N PHE A 758 0.76 -21.64 35.65
CA PHE A 758 0.50 -23.04 35.41
C PHE A 758 -0.82 -23.47 36.09
N LYS A 759 -1.71 -24.13 35.35
CA LYS A 759 -3.01 -24.59 35.87
C LYS A 759 -2.87 -25.87 36.68
N LEU A 760 -3.17 -25.79 37.94
CA LEU A 760 -3.09 -26.92 38.88
C LEU A 760 -4.42 -27.72 38.85
N THR A 761 -4.38 -28.95 38.32
CA THR A 761 -5.58 -29.79 38.16
C THR A 761 -5.69 -30.95 39.14
N ARG A 762 -4.61 -31.33 39.82
CA ARG A 762 -4.55 -32.42 40.78
C ARG A 762 -3.45 -32.19 41.79
N SER A 763 -3.48 -32.93 42.88
CA SER A 763 -2.37 -32.94 43.85
C SER A 763 -1.08 -33.45 43.19
N CYS A 764 0.03 -32.77 43.43
CA CYS A 764 1.29 -33.01 42.74
C CYS A 764 2.46 -32.42 43.53
N LYS A 765 3.69 -32.71 43.10
CA LYS A 765 4.91 -32.06 43.55
C LYS A 765 5.39 -31.11 42.44
N ILE A 766 5.52 -29.82 42.74
CA ILE A 766 6.16 -28.84 41.83
C ILE A 766 7.64 -28.76 42.22
N LYS A 767 8.50 -28.88 41.19
CA LYS A 767 9.95 -28.81 41.31
C LYS A 767 10.49 -27.72 40.38
N ALA A 768 11.36 -26.87 40.93
CA ALA A 768 12.16 -25.90 40.17
C ALA A 768 13.62 -26.35 40.16
N VAL A 769 14.22 -26.49 39.01
CA VAL A 769 15.64 -26.71 38.79
C VAL A 769 16.28 -25.41 38.37
N ILE A 770 17.08 -24.82 39.22
CA ILE A 770 17.75 -23.53 38.99
C ILE A 770 19.13 -23.81 38.45
N LEU A 771 19.45 -23.25 37.29
CA LEU A 771 20.78 -23.25 36.70
C LEU A 771 21.42 -21.88 36.94
N TYR A 772 22.46 -21.83 37.75
CA TYR A 772 23.21 -20.59 37.99
C TYR A 772 24.20 -20.26 36.87
N ILE A 773 24.69 -19.01 36.84
CA ILE A 773 25.62 -18.51 35.83
C ILE A 773 26.95 -19.25 35.88
N ASP A 774 27.37 -19.70 37.05
CA ASP A 774 28.57 -20.49 37.29
C ASP A 774 28.44 -21.98 36.88
N GLY A 775 27.27 -22.40 36.38
CA GLY A 775 26.98 -23.77 35.96
C GLY A 775 26.48 -24.69 37.08
N SER A 776 26.45 -24.22 38.35
CA SER A 776 25.87 -24.99 39.45
C SER A 776 24.34 -25.13 39.31
N LYS A 777 23.78 -26.19 39.94
CA LYS A 777 22.33 -26.44 39.92
C LYS A 777 21.82 -26.57 41.35
N GLU A 778 20.65 -26.01 41.58
CA GLU A 778 19.87 -26.15 42.79
C GLU A 778 18.47 -26.65 42.49
N ILE A 779 17.92 -27.52 43.33
CA ILE A 779 16.59 -28.09 43.16
C ILE A 779 15.73 -27.71 44.37
N ILE A 780 14.56 -27.13 44.06
CA ILE A 780 13.57 -26.77 45.08
C ILE A 780 12.27 -27.48 44.77
N GLU A 781 11.70 -28.12 45.76
CA GLU A 781 10.47 -28.89 45.62
C GLU A 781 9.39 -28.41 46.59
N LYS A 782 8.14 -28.46 46.15
CA LYS A 782 6.99 -28.15 46.98
C LYS A 782 5.78 -29.02 46.64
N SER A 783 5.21 -29.69 47.65
CA SER A 783 4.00 -30.49 47.47
C SER A 783 2.76 -29.62 47.43
N MET A 784 1.88 -29.87 46.48
CA MET A 784 0.60 -29.20 46.26
C MET A 784 -0.53 -30.21 46.56
N ARG A 785 -1.43 -29.83 47.43
CA ARG A 785 -2.64 -30.62 47.70
C ARG A 785 -3.81 -29.92 47.06
N VAL A 786 -4.51 -30.60 46.17
CA VAL A 786 -5.67 -30.06 45.43
C VAL A 786 -6.92 -30.82 45.85
N LYS A 787 -7.97 -30.07 46.08
CA LYS A 787 -9.32 -30.64 46.39
C LYS A 787 -10.37 -29.91 45.51
#